data_8b7327fb396c00633b7ec5595da3cce3
#
_entry.id   8b7327fb396c00633b7ec5595da3cce3
#
_cell.length_a   1.000
_cell.length_b   1.000
_cell.length_c   1.000
_cell.angle_alpha   90.00
_cell.angle_beta   90.00
_cell.angle_gamma   90.00
#
_symmetry.space_group_name_H-M   'P 1'
#
loop_
_entity.id
_entity.type
_entity.pdbx_description
1 polymer ?
#
loop_
_entity_poly.entity_id
_entity_poly.type
_entity_poly.pdbx_seq_one_letter_code
_entity_poly.pdbx_strand_id
1 'polypeptide(L)'
;MGEYFSRRGVLAGMAVTAANLLFSRELAAAVQGVPAVGNSHLLTLVAVSEKTLRLRVIQQGKQGPASETGIVPRAWPEPLLQDANDPVAWGKFKVRIAERPWQITIEDAAGKTRQRLQLDPSTGAIHFDLGNGPIFGLGEGGHPLNRRGTADAMRNGQRSPDLATYGARVPIPWVIGAGWGAECWGIFFAHSWGSFDLQGEQGIFQPTEETPTRDIFIVLAETPAELLREWADLTGYPHMPPLWSFGYQQSHRTLESRESVLAEAKRFRSEKLPCDAMIYLGTGFCPSGWNTGHGSFTFNPQVFPDPAVMFKELHDDHFKVVVHVVSCPEDLHGEVGDTGEALKDPSSAAVYWPKHREVQRAGVDGWWPDEGDELRPASRLARNRMYWEGSQLFQPDTRPFALHRNGYAGLQRYGWLWSGDTLSTWATLAAQVSIGINAGLCGIPYWGTDTGGFVPTKEFTAELFVRWFQFSAFCPSFRSHGRTWKLRLPWGWNLGTYEPAEFDGQFAAATLPQPQDLHNTQVEEICRKYLNLRYQLLPYLYSAVDETHATGLPLIRSLWLAYPEDPKAASIDDQYLWGESILVSPVLEAGATQRTAYLPRGQWWDYWNNHRIEGGSNTVREVDLETLPLYIKAGTILPMGPVKQYAQETSSEPLILRIYPGADGTTSLYQDDGISFAYQKGQFSRIACTWNDRERILTLKADPLGKLLRREAIVAEIAGTPGSKPLTMHNGAASIHL
;
A
#
# COMPACT_ATOMS: atom_id res chain seq x y z
N MET A 1 -32.92 28.38 -12.22
CA MET A 1 -32.83 29.42 -11.22
C MET A 1 -31.48 29.33 -10.57
N GLY A 2 -30.69 30.08 -10.84
CA GLY A 2 -29.73 31.07 -10.92
C GLY A 2 -28.95 31.26 -9.63
N GLU A 3 -27.64 31.41 -9.82
CA GLU A 3 -26.68 32.02 -8.91
C GLU A 3 -26.30 31.27 -7.62
N TYR A 4 -25.06 30.65 -7.71
CA TYR A 4 -24.01 30.80 -6.69
C TYR A 4 -22.72 30.12 -7.20
N PHE A 5 -22.12 30.76 -8.20
CA PHE A 5 -20.69 30.57 -8.46
C PHE A 5 -19.94 31.81 -7.93
N SER A 6 -19.16 31.64 -6.88
CA SER A 6 -18.37 32.73 -6.33
C SER A 6 -17.26 33.12 -7.32
N ARG A 7 -17.18 34.37 -7.71
CA ARG A 7 -16.17 34.97 -8.61
C ARG A 7 -14.70 34.69 -8.20
N ARG A 8 -14.45 34.19 -7.00
CA ARG A 8 -13.10 33.84 -6.54
C ARG A 8 -12.56 32.50 -7.10
N GLY A 9 -13.42 31.51 -7.43
CA GLY A 9 -13.01 30.25 -8.00
C GLY A 9 -12.61 30.37 -9.48
N VAL A 10 -13.27 31.25 -10.24
CA VAL A 10 -12.99 31.47 -11.66
C VAL A 10 -11.70 32.26 -11.87
N LEU A 11 -11.39 33.21 -10.97
CA LEU A 11 -10.14 33.99 -11.05
C LEU A 11 -8.90 33.15 -10.65
N ALA A 12 -9.04 32.18 -9.77
CA ALA A 12 -7.94 31.26 -9.43
C ALA A 12 -7.62 30.29 -10.57
N GLY A 13 -8.64 29.78 -11.29
CA GLY A 13 -8.46 28.91 -12.46
C GLY A 13 -7.86 29.64 -13.67
N MET A 14 -8.23 30.91 -13.91
CA MET A 14 -7.64 31.71 -14.98
C MET A 14 -6.23 32.20 -14.69
N ALA A 15 -5.88 32.41 -13.40
CA ALA A 15 -4.52 32.76 -13.02
C ALA A 15 -3.53 31.59 -13.18
N VAL A 16 -3.98 30.34 -12.93
CA VAL A 16 -3.15 29.15 -13.11
C VAL A 16 -2.92 28.85 -14.60
N THR A 17 -3.93 29.04 -15.47
CA THR A 17 -3.78 28.86 -16.93
C THR A 17 -2.94 29.96 -17.57
N ALA A 18 -3.06 31.20 -17.11
CA ALA A 18 -2.22 32.31 -17.59
C ALA A 18 -0.77 32.19 -17.08
N ALA A 19 -0.56 31.73 -15.86
CA ALA A 19 0.77 31.43 -15.32
C ALA A 19 1.44 30.29 -16.08
N ASN A 20 0.73 29.20 -16.41
CA ASN A 20 1.28 28.10 -17.19
C ASN A 20 1.62 28.49 -18.65
N LEU A 21 0.88 29.42 -19.26
CA LEU A 21 1.16 29.95 -20.61
C LEU A 21 2.29 30.99 -20.63
N LEU A 22 2.50 31.73 -19.54
CA LEU A 22 3.64 32.65 -19.38
C LEU A 22 4.91 31.86 -18.98
N PHE A 23 4.79 30.86 -18.12
CA PHE A 23 5.91 29.98 -17.77
C PHE A 23 6.44 29.18 -18.99
N SER A 24 5.56 28.74 -19.90
CA SER A 24 6.01 28.03 -21.11
C SER A 24 6.75 28.91 -22.12
N ARG A 25 6.58 30.23 -22.08
CA ARG A 25 7.30 31.17 -22.96
C ARG A 25 8.61 31.67 -22.36
N GLU A 26 8.73 31.83 -21.06
CA GLU A 26 9.99 32.22 -20.41
C GLU A 26 10.96 31.07 -20.21
N LEU A 27 10.51 29.82 -20.06
CA LEU A 27 11.39 28.65 -20.02
C LEU A 27 12.11 28.35 -21.35
N ALA A 28 11.62 28.89 -22.47
CA ALA A 28 12.30 28.75 -23.77
C ALA A 28 13.54 29.66 -23.89
N ALA A 29 13.76 30.60 -22.98
CA ALA A 29 14.76 31.65 -23.14
C ALA A 29 16.03 31.51 -22.30
N ALA A 30 16.12 30.58 -21.35
CA ALA A 30 17.34 30.46 -20.51
C ALA A 30 17.53 29.07 -19.87
N VAL A 31 17.53 27.98 -20.65
CA VAL A 31 18.15 26.75 -20.17
C VAL A 31 19.63 26.81 -20.53
N GLN A 32 20.44 27.43 -19.68
CA GLN A 32 21.87 27.24 -19.70
C GLN A 32 22.17 25.86 -19.09
N GLY A 33 22.08 24.81 -19.93
CA GLY A 33 22.55 23.48 -19.57
C GLY A 33 24.02 23.31 -20.02
N VAL A 34 24.74 22.46 -19.32
CA VAL A 34 26.07 22.03 -19.79
C VAL A 34 25.86 21.14 -21.02
N PRO A 35 26.51 21.42 -22.18
CA PRO A 35 26.44 20.54 -23.34
C PRO A 35 26.98 19.16 -22.94
N ALA A 36 26.15 18.15 -22.92
CA ALA A 36 26.54 16.77 -22.69
C ALA A 36 26.67 16.03 -24.03
N VAL A 37 27.73 15.28 -24.19
CA VAL A 37 27.97 14.30 -25.28
C VAL A 37 27.72 14.81 -26.71
N GLY A 38 28.77 15.25 -27.36
CA GLY A 38 28.83 15.47 -28.82
C GLY A 38 27.76 16.43 -29.38
N ASN A 39 27.37 17.44 -28.65
CA ASN A 39 26.34 18.43 -29.00
C ASN A 39 24.90 17.87 -29.20
N SER A 40 24.59 16.64 -28.72
CA SER A 40 23.28 16.05 -28.95
C SER A 40 22.33 16.14 -27.76
N HIS A 41 22.82 16.36 -26.52
CA HIS A 41 22.00 16.44 -25.31
C HIS A 41 22.44 17.60 -24.40
N LEU A 42 21.47 18.18 -23.70
CA LEU A 42 21.68 19.14 -22.62
C LEU A 42 21.39 18.46 -21.28
N LEU A 43 22.25 18.71 -20.32
CA LEU A 43 22.11 18.23 -18.95
C LEU A 43 21.77 19.39 -18.02
N THR A 44 20.76 19.19 -17.18
CA THR A 44 20.43 20.13 -16.11
C THR A 44 20.36 19.40 -14.78
N LEU A 45 21.00 19.97 -13.75
CA LEU A 45 20.96 19.48 -12.38
C LEU A 45 20.09 20.40 -11.53
N VAL A 46 19.17 19.83 -10.76
CA VAL A 46 18.32 20.58 -9.82
C VAL A 46 18.37 19.90 -8.45
N ALA A 47 18.80 20.64 -7.43
CA ALA A 47 18.70 20.16 -6.05
C ALA A 47 17.24 20.26 -5.60
N VAL A 48 16.54 19.11 -5.54
CA VAL A 48 15.15 19.04 -5.06
C VAL A 48 15.11 19.18 -3.54
N SER A 49 16.07 18.55 -2.88
CA SER A 49 16.35 18.67 -1.45
C SER A 49 17.87 18.52 -1.22
N GLU A 50 18.31 18.50 0.05
CA GLU A 50 19.71 18.18 0.39
C GLU A 50 20.08 16.70 0.09
N LYS A 51 19.08 15.84 -0.15
CA LYS A 51 19.21 14.40 -0.35
C LYS A 51 18.67 13.92 -1.69
N THR A 52 17.85 14.72 -2.39
CA THR A 52 17.26 14.40 -3.69
C THR A 52 17.76 15.33 -4.78
N LEU A 53 18.44 14.76 -5.77
CA LEU A 53 18.91 15.43 -6.96
C LEU A 53 18.06 15.03 -8.16
N ARG A 54 17.56 16.02 -8.92
CA ARG A 54 16.95 15.79 -10.24
C ARG A 54 17.99 16.01 -11.31
N LEU A 55 18.18 15.01 -12.12
CA LEU A 55 18.97 15.04 -13.34
C LEU A 55 18.01 15.08 -14.53
N ARG A 56 18.04 16.14 -15.33
CA ARG A 56 17.25 16.26 -16.55
C ARG A 56 18.16 16.18 -17.76
N VAL A 57 17.87 15.25 -18.65
CA VAL A 57 18.55 15.05 -19.92
C VAL A 57 17.62 15.47 -21.05
N ILE A 58 17.99 16.45 -21.87
CA ILE A 58 17.19 17.00 -22.95
C ILE A 58 17.91 16.73 -24.26
N GLN A 59 17.26 16.10 -25.23
CA GLN A 59 17.80 15.91 -26.56
C GLN A 59 17.79 17.24 -27.32
N GLN A 60 18.96 17.69 -27.79
CA GLN A 60 19.10 19.00 -28.44
C GLN A 60 18.29 19.04 -29.75
N GLY A 61 17.58 20.12 -29.96
CA GLY A 61 16.71 20.31 -31.14
C GLY A 61 15.36 19.59 -31.07
N LYS A 62 15.08 18.79 -30.03
CA LYS A 62 13.76 18.25 -29.75
C LYS A 62 13.15 18.95 -28.53
N GLN A 63 11.89 19.35 -28.65
CA GLN A 63 11.11 19.89 -27.53
C GLN A 63 10.02 18.88 -27.14
N GLY A 64 9.89 18.62 -25.87
CA GLY A 64 8.82 17.81 -25.31
C GLY A 64 8.80 17.93 -23.78
N PRO A 65 7.62 17.84 -23.17
CA PRO A 65 7.54 17.86 -21.72
C PRO A 65 8.25 16.62 -21.15
N ALA A 66 8.93 16.80 -20.02
CA ALA A 66 9.38 15.67 -19.22
C ALA A 66 8.16 14.94 -18.64
N SER A 67 8.27 13.64 -18.48
CA SER A 67 7.25 12.89 -17.75
C SER A 67 7.35 13.23 -16.26
N GLU A 68 6.37 13.97 -15.75
CA GLU A 68 6.21 14.22 -14.29
C GLU A 68 5.15 13.27 -13.69
N THR A 69 4.81 12.20 -14.39
CA THR A 69 3.86 11.18 -13.91
C THR A 69 4.33 10.60 -12.59
N GLY A 70 3.46 10.62 -11.61
CA GLY A 70 3.74 10.12 -10.27
C GLY A 70 4.35 11.17 -9.32
N ILE A 71 4.87 12.25 -9.84
CA ILE A 71 5.49 13.32 -9.05
C ILE A 71 4.41 14.31 -8.56
N VAL A 72 4.55 14.79 -7.34
CA VAL A 72 3.68 15.84 -6.83
C VAL A 72 3.96 17.15 -7.56
N PRO A 73 2.93 17.83 -8.11
CA PRO A 73 3.12 19.13 -8.75
C PRO A 73 3.79 20.12 -7.80
N ARG A 74 4.90 20.68 -8.23
CA ARG A 74 5.70 21.65 -7.46
C ARG A 74 6.45 22.62 -8.35
N ALA A 75 6.79 23.79 -7.82
CA ALA A 75 7.81 24.63 -8.42
C ALA A 75 9.18 24.00 -8.21
N TRP A 76 9.95 23.88 -9.27
CA TRP A 76 11.31 23.35 -9.18
C TRP A 76 12.28 24.45 -8.79
N PRO A 77 13.27 24.18 -7.93
CA PRO A 77 14.36 25.10 -7.66
C PRO A 77 15.13 25.45 -8.94
N GLU A 78 15.87 26.56 -8.89
CA GLU A 78 16.76 26.95 -9.97
C GLU A 78 17.82 25.87 -10.21
N PRO A 79 18.22 25.63 -11.47
CA PRO A 79 19.26 24.69 -11.78
C PRO A 79 20.60 25.05 -11.11
N LEU A 80 21.32 24.05 -10.66
CA LEU A 80 22.67 24.22 -10.17
C LEU A 80 23.57 24.62 -11.36
N LEU A 81 24.16 25.82 -11.30
CA LEU A 81 25.04 26.33 -12.33
C LEU A 81 26.40 25.68 -12.19
N GLN A 82 27.06 25.37 -13.32
CA GLN A 82 28.39 24.79 -13.36
C GLN A 82 29.31 25.57 -14.27
N ASP A 83 30.51 25.88 -13.78
CA ASP A 83 31.69 26.09 -14.60
C ASP A 83 32.25 24.72 -15.02
N ALA A 84 32.58 24.53 -16.29
CA ALA A 84 32.81 23.24 -16.92
C ALA A 84 33.86 22.30 -16.29
N ASN A 85 34.60 22.74 -15.27
CA ASN A 85 35.70 21.98 -14.66
C ASN A 85 35.62 21.81 -13.15
N ASP A 86 34.65 22.45 -12.47
CA ASP A 86 34.53 22.34 -11.02
C ASP A 86 33.34 21.44 -10.59
N PRO A 87 33.47 20.65 -9.51
CA PRO A 87 32.35 19.87 -9.00
C PRO A 87 31.26 20.78 -8.48
N VAL A 88 30.03 20.45 -8.83
CA VAL A 88 28.81 21.13 -8.34
C VAL A 88 28.54 20.71 -6.91
N ALA A 89 28.37 21.67 -6.00
CA ALA A 89 27.95 21.40 -4.63
C ALA A 89 26.45 21.08 -4.57
N TRP A 90 26.09 20.00 -3.86
CA TRP A 90 24.73 19.61 -3.58
C TRP A 90 24.60 19.08 -2.14
N GLY A 91 24.04 19.91 -1.24
CA GLY A 91 24.02 19.59 0.18
C GLY A 91 25.43 19.26 0.71
N LYS A 92 25.59 18.06 1.27
CA LYS A 92 26.91 17.54 1.69
C LYS A 92 27.67 16.78 0.60
N PHE A 93 27.14 16.72 -0.62
CA PHE A 93 27.68 15.97 -1.73
C PHE A 93 28.36 16.91 -2.75
N LYS A 94 29.19 16.31 -3.59
CA LYS A 94 29.82 16.96 -4.76
C LYS A 94 29.45 16.15 -6.00
N VAL A 95 28.96 16.81 -7.04
CA VAL A 95 28.57 16.19 -8.31
C VAL A 95 29.64 16.55 -9.35
N ARG A 96 30.29 15.54 -9.91
CA ARG A 96 31.25 15.70 -11.02
C ARG A 96 30.61 15.21 -12.30
N ILE A 97 30.82 15.94 -13.38
CA ILE A 97 30.35 15.58 -14.71
C ILE A 97 31.57 15.38 -15.60
N ALA A 98 31.66 14.20 -16.22
CA ALA A 98 32.62 13.92 -17.29
C ALA A 98 31.88 13.84 -18.63
N GLU A 99 32.51 14.36 -19.71
CA GLU A 99 31.85 14.40 -21.03
C GLU A 99 32.19 13.19 -21.90
N ARG A 100 33.31 12.50 -21.66
CA ARG A 100 33.78 11.38 -22.49
C ARG A 100 34.44 10.28 -21.68
N PRO A 101 33.74 9.18 -21.36
CA PRO A 101 32.32 8.96 -21.57
C PRO A 101 31.47 9.91 -20.73
N TRP A 102 30.23 10.16 -21.15
CA TRP A 102 29.32 10.96 -20.37
C TRP A 102 28.99 10.24 -19.05
N GLN A 103 29.36 10.85 -17.94
CA GLN A 103 29.24 10.24 -16.61
C GLN A 103 29.01 11.31 -15.55
N ILE A 104 28.11 11.00 -14.64
CA ILE A 104 27.90 11.75 -13.40
C ILE A 104 28.43 10.91 -12.25
N THR A 105 29.27 11.49 -11.43
CA THR A 105 29.76 10.88 -10.20
C THR A 105 29.37 11.75 -9.02
N ILE A 106 28.70 11.16 -8.04
CA ILE A 106 28.30 11.83 -6.80
C ILE A 106 29.20 11.32 -5.68
N GLU A 107 29.90 12.23 -5.04
CA GLU A 107 30.85 11.97 -3.96
C GLU A 107 30.37 12.62 -2.66
N ASP A 108 30.60 11.98 -1.52
CA ASP A 108 30.44 12.60 -0.21
C ASP A 108 31.58 13.54 0.18
N ALA A 109 31.48 14.13 1.37
CA ALA A 109 32.49 15.06 1.87
C ALA A 109 33.89 14.43 2.02
N ALA A 110 33.99 13.13 2.19
CA ALA A 110 35.23 12.38 2.29
C ALA A 110 35.79 11.97 0.91
N GLY A 111 35.08 12.28 -0.18
CA GLY A 111 35.48 11.91 -1.56
C GLY A 111 35.12 10.47 -1.92
N LYS A 112 34.30 9.77 -1.10
CA LYS A 112 33.81 8.45 -1.41
C LYS A 112 32.66 8.55 -2.42
N THR A 113 32.76 7.82 -3.54
CA THR A 113 31.66 7.72 -4.50
C THR A 113 30.44 7.08 -3.86
N ARG A 114 29.32 7.79 -3.92
CA ARG A 114 28.02 7.35 -3.41
C ARG A 114 27.14 6.79 -4.52
N GLN A 115 27.24 7.35 -5.73
CA GLN A 115 26.57 6.85 -6.92
C GLN A 115 27.28 7.35 -8.17
N ARG A 116 27.19 6.56 -9.23
CA ARG A 116 27.70 6.90 -10.56
C ARG A 116 26.65 6.51 -11.60
N LEU A 117 26.36 7.43 -12.50
CA LEU A 117 25.48 7.19 -13.66
C LEU A 117 26.26 7.45 -14.94
N GLN A 118 26.07 6.62 -15.95
CA GLN A 118 26.64 6.77 -17.27
C GLN A 118 25.53 6.64 -18.33
N LEU A 119 25.42 7.62 -19.22
CA LEU A 119 24.50 7.57 -20.36
C LEU A 119 25.23 6.99 -21.57
N ASP A 120 24.66 5.97 -22.19
CA ASP A 120 25.03 5.53 -23.53
C ASP A 120 24.25 6.37 -24.57
N PRO A 121 24.94 7.24 -25.32
CA PRO A 121 24.26 8.11 -26.29
C PRO A 121 23.70 7.38 -27.50
N SER A 122 24.18 6.16 -27.78
CA SER A 122 23.75 5.37 -28.94
C SER A 122 22.45 4.61 -28.68
N THR A 123 22.26 4.09 -27.49
CA THR A 123 21.10 3.29 -27.09
C THR A 123 20.15 4.05 -26.17
N GLY A 124 20.63 5.13 -25.56
CA GLY A 124 19.92 5.86 -24.50
C GLY A 124 19.85 5.10 -23.18
N ALA A 125 20.57 4.00 -23.04
CA ALA A 125 20.68 3.26 -21.79
C ALA A 125 21.36 4.08 -20.70
N ILE A 126 20.94 3.85 -19.46
CA ILE A 126 21.54 4.49 -18.30
C ILE A 126 22.10 3.39 -17.41
N HIS A 127 23.43 3.41 -17.26
CA HIS A 127 24.14 2.53 -16.36
C HIS A 127 24.26 3.21 -15.00
N PHE A 128 24.18 2.45 -13.91
CA PHE A 128 24.32 2.97 -12.55
C PHE A 128 24.98 1.93 -11.62
N ASP A 129 25.69 2.41 -10.59
CA ASP A 129 26.39 1.52 -9.68
C ASP A 129 25.40 0.82 -8.74
N LEU A 130 25.47 -0.52 -8.66
CA LEU A 130 24.60 -1.32 -7.77
C LEU A 130 25.12 -1.39 -6.33
N GLY A 131 26.41 -1.06 -6.09
CA GLY A 131 27.03 -1.31 -4.79
C GLY A 131 27.08 -2.81 -4.46
N ASN A 132 27.23 -3.16 -3.18
CA ASN A 132 27.42 -4.55 -2.75
C ASN A 132 26.20 -5.16 -2.01
N GLY A 133 25.23 -4.35 -1.61
CA GLY A 133 24.04 -4.79 -0.86
C GLY A 133 22.91 -5.30 -1.74
N PRO A 134 21.81 -5.74 -1.13
CA PRO A 134 20.57 -6.07 -1.83
C PRO A 134 20.04 -4.90 -2.66
N ILE A 135 19.31 -5.23 -3.72
CA ILE A 135 18.60 -4.28 -4.55
C ILE A 135 17.10 -4.53 -4.42
N PHE A 136 16.32 -3.50 -4.08
CA PHE A 136 14.88 -3.57 -3.90
C PHE A 136 14.16 -2.66 -4.91
N GLY A 137 12.83 -2.68 -4.85
CA GLY A 137 12.03 -1.76 -5.64
C GLY A 137 11.43 -2.37 -6.89
N LEU A 138 11.37 -1.56 -7.97
CA LEU A 138 10.76 -1.86 -9.27
C LEU A 138 9.24 -2.04 -9.22
N GLY A 139 8.57 -1.56 -8.16
CA GLY A 139 7.12 -1.58 -8.03
C GLY A 139 6.58 -2.82 -7.33
N GLU A 140 5.27 -2.98 -7.37
CA GLU A 140 4.54 -4.11 -6.79
C GLU A 140 4.59 -5.31 -7.72
N GLY A 141 4.54 -6.52 -7.14
CA GLY A 141 4.61 -7.79 -7.87
C GLY A 141 6.02 -8.15 -8.33
N GLY A 142 6.14 -9.34 -8.91
CA GLY A 142 7.43 -9.92 -9.26
C GLY A 142 8.21 -10.40 -8.02
N HIS A 143 9.10 -11.34 -8.24
CA HIS A 143 9.91 -12.00 -7.20
C HIS A 143 11.32 -12.24 -7.76
N PRO A 144 12.39 -12.30 -6.97
CA PRO A 144 12.47 -12.21 -5.51
C PRO A 144 12.45 -10.76 -4.96
N LEU A 145 12.37 -10.60 -3.64
CA LEU A 145 12.48 -9.30 -2.96
C LEU A 145 13.80 -8.60 -3.32
N ASN A 146 14.90 -9.32 -3.21
CA ASN A 146 16.21 -8.85 -3.68
C ASN A 146 16.32 -9.03 -5.19
N ARG A 147 16.28 -7.92 -5.92
CA ARG A 147 16.35 -7.88 -7.40
C ARG A 147 17.76 -8.04 -7.96
N ARG A 148 18.80 -8.07 -7.13
CA ARG A 148 20.17 -8.29 -7.60
C ARG A 148 20.27 -9.63 -8.33
N GLY A 149 20.93 -9.65 -9.49
CA GLY A 149 21.07 -10.84 -10.33
C GLY A 149 19.85 -11.14 -11.21
N THR A 150 18.85 -10.22 -11.28
CA THR A 150 17.66 -10.39 -12.11
C THR A 150 17.60 -9.38 -13.24
N ALA A 151 16.72 -9.64 -14.22
CA ALA A 151 16.30 -8.68 -15.23
C ALA A 151 14.77 -8.48 -15.10
N ASP A 152 14.30 -7.26 -15.33
CA ASP A 152 12.86 -6.93 -15.25
C ASP A 152 12.43 -6.12 -16.48
N ALA A 153 11.54 -6.68 -17.28
CA ALA A 153 10.99 -6.03 -18.46
C ALA A 153 9.90 -5.00 -18.13
N MET A 154 9.63 -4.71 -16.86
CA MET A 154 8.64 -3.73 -16.39
C MET A 154 7.24 -3.92 -16.99
N ARG A 155 6.85 -5.15 -17.24
CA ARG A 155 5.52 -5.46 -17.79
C ARG A 155 4.45 -5.24 -16.74
N ASN A 156 3.38 -4.59 -17.14
CA ASN A 156 2.23 -4.34 -16.29
C ASN A 156 1.19 -5.45 -16.39
N GLY A 157 0.41 -5.62 -15.33
CA GLY A 157 -0.78 -6.46 -15.31
C GLY A 157 -0.52 -7.95 -15.19
N GLN A 158 -1.45 -8.75 -15.67
CA GLN A 158 -1.48 -10.21 -15.48
C GLN A 158 -0.96 -11.03 -16.68
N ARG A 159 -0.21 -10.46 -17.59
CA ARG A 159 0.20 -11.08 -18.85
C ARG A 159 1.58 -11.75 -18.86
N SER A 160 2.25 -11.84 -17.72
CA SER A 160 3.54 -12.51 -17.60
C SER A 160 3.36 -14.01 -17.29
N PRO A 161 4.25 -14.90 -17.72
CA PRO A 161 4.20 -16.32 -17.36
C PRO A 161 4.22 -16.62 -15.86
N ASP A 162 4.79 -15.70 -15.08
CA ASP A 162 4.95 -15.85 -13.62
C ASP A 162 3.75 -15.34 -12.82
N LEU A 163 2.77 -14.73 -13.47
CA LEU A 163 1.63 -14.06 -12.81
C LEU A 163 0.74 -14.99 -12.00
N ALA A 164 0.64 -16.24 -12.43
CA ALA A 164 -0.14 -17.22 -11.70
C ALA A 164 0.37 -17.41 -10.26
N THR A 165 1.68 -17.33 -10.04
CA THR A 165 2.30 -17.45 -8.71
C THR A 165 2.46 -16.11 -8.02
N TYR A 166 2.88 -15.07 -8.74
CA TYR A 166 3.27 -13.80 -8.13
C TYR A 166 2.18 -12.72 -8.17
N GLY A 167 1.13 -12.93 -8.95
CA GLY A 167 0.01 -11.99 -9.08
C GLY A 167 0.23 -10.93 -10.15
N ALA A 168 -0.63 -9.92 -10.14
CA ALA A 168 -0.51 -8.78 -11.04
C ALA A 168 0.76 -7.98 -10.76
N ARG A 169 1.21 -7.28 -11.77
CA ARG A 169 2.43 -6.48 -11.71
C ARG A 169 2.10 -5.00 -11.88
N VAL A 170 2.50 -4.17 -10.92
CA VAL A 170 2.47 -2.71 -11.01
C VAL A 170 3.90 -2.19 -11.03
N PRO A 171 4.52 -2.06 -12.21
CA PRO A 171 5.90 -1.64 -12.33
C PRO A 171 6.03 -0.15 -12.01
N ILE A 172 7.02 0.18 -11.16
CA ILE A 172 7.45 1.53 -10.84
C ILE A 172 8.96 1.56 -11.02
N PRO A 173 9.52 2.39 -11.90
CA PRO A 173 10.94 2.42 -12.16
C PRO A 173 11.71 3.15 -11.03
N TRP A 174 11.48 2.71 -9.80
CA TRP A 174 12.13 3.10 -8.57
C TRP A 174 12.97 1.94 -8.06
N VAL A 175 14.29 2.09 -8.11
CA VAL A 175 15.25 1.10 -7.66
C VAL A 175 15.96 1.59 -6.40
N ILE A 176 16.14 0.70 -5.43
CA ILE A 176 16.73 0.98 -4.13
C ILE A 176 17.97 0.11 -3.95
N GLY A 177 19.11 0.72 -3.63
CA GLY A 177 20.28 0.01 -3.16
C GLY A 177 20.38 0.07 -1.64
N ALA A 178 20.29 -1.09 -1.01
CA ALA A 178 20.56 -1.23 0.41
C ALA A 178 22.08 -1.37 0.59
N GLY A 179 22.75 -0.27 0.91
CA GLY A 179 24.16 -0.31 1.29
C GLY A 179 24.36 -1.20 2.53
N TRP A 180 25.57 -1.69 2.71
CA TRP A 180 25.95 -2.31 3.97
C TRP A 180 26.09 -1.20 5.04
N GLY A 181 25.32 -1.32 6.10
CA GLY A 181 25.12 -0.27 7.09
C GLY A 181 23.90 0.58 6.76
N ALA A 182 23.80 1.76 7.38
CA ALA A 182 22.65 2.63 7.23
C ALA A 182 22.57 3.32 5.85
N GLU A 183 23.71 3.59 5.22
CA GLU A 183 23.78 4.31 3.94
C GLU A 183 23.02 3.58 2.83
N CYS A 184 22.07 4.27 2.20
CA CYS A 184 21.29 3.73 1.09
C CYS A 184 21.06 4.78 0.01
N TRP A 185 20.67 4.31 -1.16
CA TRP A 185 20.34 5.15 -2.29
C TRP A 185 19.07 4.67 -3.00
N GLY A 186 18.41 5.59 -3.69
CA GLY A 186 17.30 5.30 -4.58
C GLY A 186 17.41 6.06 -5.88
N ILE A 187 17.00 5.46 -6.98
CA ILE A 187 16.93 6.11 -8.28
C ILE A 187 15.54 5.89 -8.88
N PHE A 188 14.88 6.99 -9.20
CA PHE A 188 13.62 6.96 -9.94
C PHE A 188 13.85 7.45 -11.37
N PHE A 189 13.62 6.56 -12.32
CA PHE A 189 13.64 6.89 -13.74
C PHE A 189 12.22 7.32 -14.13
N ALA A 190 11.96 8.63 -14.18
CA ALA A 190 10.64 9.16 -14.51
C ALA A 190 10.35 8.98 -16.01
N HIS A 191 10.18 7.72 -16.41
CA HIS A 191 9.95 7.27 -17.77
C HIS A 191 8.80 6.27 -17.81
N SER A 192 7.97 6.34 -18.86
CA SER A 192 6.77 5.50 -18.92
C SER A 192 7.09 4.01 -19.03
N TRP A 193 8.07 3.65 -19.88
CA TRP A 193 8.41 2.27 -20.15
C TRP A 193 9.92 2.08 -20.28
N GLY A 194 10.38 0.96 -19.76
CA GLY A 194 11.76 0.57 -19.84
C GLY A 194 11.96 -0.85 -19.32
N SER A 195 13.20 -1.30 -19.31
CA SER A 195 13.60 -2.56 -18.67
C SER A 195 14.83 -2.34 -17.79
N PHE A 196 14.98 -3.18 -16.80
CA PHE A 196 16.16 -3.21 -15.95
C PHE A 196 16.94 -4.50 -16.17
N ASP A 197 18.25 -4.37 -16.25
CA ASP A 197 19.20 -5.48 -16.08
C ASP A 197 20.03 -5.20 -14.82
N LEU A 198 19.91 -6.09 -13.83
CA LEU A 198 20.59 -5.99 -12.53
C LEU A 198 21.52 -7.20 -12.30
N GLN A 199 21.90 -7.92 -13.37
CA GLN A 199 22.68 -9.15 -13.32
C GLN A 199 24.19 -8.89 -13.20
N GLY A 200 24.64 -7.72 -13.68
CA GLY A 200 26.06 -7.34 -13.68
C GLY A 200 26.52 -6.64 -12.40
N GLU A 201 27.71 -6.04 -12.47
CA GLU A 201 28.25 -5.16 -11.42
C GLU A 201 27.55 -3.78 -11.43
N GLN A 202 27.07 -3.37 -12.60
CA GLN A 202 26.24 -2.18 -12.80
C GLN A 202 24.82 -2.58 -13.15
N GLY A 203 23.88 -1.78 -12.70
CA GLY A 203 22.51 -1.83 -13.19
C GLY A 203 22.39 -1.05 -14.49
N ILE A 204 21.51 -1.52 -15.37
CA ILE A 204 21.20 -0.87 -16.64
C ILE A 204 19.70 -0.62 -16.70
N PHE A 205 19.31 0.63 -16.89
CA PHE A 205 17.96 1.00 -17.31
C PHE A 205 17.95 1.25 -18.80
N GLN A 206 17.19 0.45 -19.57
CA GLN A 206 17.00 0.62 -21.00
C GLN A 206 15.59 1.15 -21.26
N PRO A 207 15.44 2.44 -21.65
CA PRO A 207 14.14 2.95 -22.07
C PRO A 207 13.69 2.27 -23.36
N THR A 208 12.40 1.94 -23.47
CA THR A 208 11.80 1.33 -24.66
C THR A 208 11.13 2.36 -25.58
N GLU A 209 10.91 3.57 -25.07
CA GLU A 209 10.36 4.69 -25.85
C GLU A 209 11.38 5.84 -25.93
N GLU A 210 11.53 6.42 -27.10
CA GLU A 210 12.30 7.66 -27.23
C GLU A 210 11.49 8.83 -26.70
N THR A 211 12.03 9.51 -25.70
CA THR A 211 11.46 10.76 -25.19
C THR A 211 12.50 11.89 -25.33
N PRO A 212 12.07 13.08 -25.79
CA PRO A 212 12.99 14.22 -25.96
C PRO A 212 13.60 14.67 -24.64
N THR A 213 12.91 14.46 -23.53
CA THR A 213 13.36 14.85 -22.19
C THR A 213 13.20 13.67 -21.23
N ARG A 214 14.22 13.42 -20.43
CA ARG A 214 14.24 12.38 -19.41
C ARG A 214 14.57 13.00 -18.07
N ASP A 215 13.81 12.67 -17.05
CA ASP A 215 14.09 13.03 -15.67
C ASP A 215 14.51 11.79 -14.88
N ILE A 216 15.58 11.93 -14.12
CA ILE A 216 16.09 10.91 -13.20
C ILE A 216 16.21 11.57 -11.85
N PHE A 217 15.63 10.97 -10.83
CA PHE A 217 15.73 11.45 -9.47
C PHE A 217 16.64 10.51 -8.69
N ILE A 218 17.68 11.05 -8.08
CA ILE A 218 18.66 10.31 -7.30
C ILE A 218 18.50 10.74 -5.85
N VAL A 219 18.22 9.79 -4.97
CA VAL A 219 18.11 10.00 -3.53
C VAL A 219 19.30 9.35 -2.84
N LEU A 220 20.00 10.10 -2.01
CA LEU A 220 21.06 9.60 -1.15
C LEU A 220 20.69 9.85 0.30
N ALA A 221 20.51 8.80 1.06
CA ALA A 221 20.07 8.88 2.44
C ALA A 221 21.03 8.17 3.40
N GLU A 222 20.97 8.55 4.67
CA GLU A 222 21.73 7.91 5.74
C GLU A 222 20.99 6.73 6.33
N THR A 223 19.64 6.74 6.22
CA THR A 223 18.80 5.66 6.70
C THR A 223 17.71 5.30 5.68
N PRO A 224 17.23 4.05 5.68
CA PRO A 224 16.09 3.66 4.83
C PRO A 224 14.82 4.47 5.09
N ALA A 225 14.59 4.88 6.33
CA ALA A 225 13.45 5.72 6.68
C ALA A 225 13.54 7.12 6.05
N GLU A 226 14.73 7.71 5.99
CA GLU A 226 14.96 8.97 5.26
C GLU A 226 14.75 8.79 3.76
N LEU A 227 15.25 7.69 3.19
CA LEU A 227 15.07 7.38 1.77
C LEU A 227 13.57 7.32 1.40
N LEU A 228 12.76 6.65 2.20
CA LEU A 228 11.33 6.53 1.95
C LEU A 228 10.57 7.85 2.17
N ARG A 229 11.02 8.71 3.11
CA ARG A 229 10.46 10.04 3.27
C ARG A 229 10.74 10.94 2.06
N GLU A 230 11.96 10.93 1.53
CA GLU A 230 12.31 11.64 0.29
C GLU A 230 11.48 11.12 -0.90
N TRP A 231 11.25 9.81 -0.97
CA TRP A 231 10.36 9.20 -1.95
C TRP A 231 8.91 9.67 -1.80
N ALA A 232 8.40 9.71 -0.57
CA ALA A 232 7.05 10.22 -0.28
C ALA A 232 6.94 11.73 -0.53
N ASP A 233 7.99 12.51 -0.25
CA ASP A 233 8.02 13.93 -0.57
C ASP A 233 7.97 14.17 -2.08
N LEU A 234 8.63 13.33 -2.85
CA LEU A 234 8.64 13.40 -4.31
C LEU A 234 7.30 12.97 -4.92
N THR A 235 6.73 11.85 -4.46
CA THR A 235 5.56 11.20 -5.08
C THR A 235 4.23 11.45 -4.35
N GLY A 236 4.30 12.08 -3.21
CA GLY A 236 3.17 12.41 -2.33
C GLY A 236 3.01 11.42 -1.17
N TYR A 237 2.60 11.96 -0.05
CA TYR A 237 2.30 11.17 1.15
C TYR A 237 1.02 10.36 0.98
N PRO A 238 0.91 9.19 1.61
CA PRO A 238 -0.32 8.39 1.60
C PRO A 238 -1.50 9.17 2.16
N HIS A 239 -2.68 9.01 1.56
CA HIS A 239 -3.91 9.55 2.14
C HIS A 239 -4.26 8.86 3.46
N MET A 240 -5.13 9.47 4.26
CA MET A 240 -5.70 8.86 5.46
C MET A 240 -6.99 8.12 5.09
N PRO A 241 -7.01 6.77 5.03
CA PRO A 241 -8.20 6.02 4.63
C PRO A 241 -9.30 6.05 5.70
N PRO A 242 -10.55 5.70 5.36
CA PRO A 242 -11.58 5.50 6.36
C PRO A 242 -11.25 4.27 7.24
N LEU A 243 -11.55 4.34 8.53
CA LEU A 243 -11.20 3.32 9.52
C LEU A 243 -11.75 1.92 9.16
N TRP A 244 -12.99 1.87 8.62
CA TRP A 244 -13.63 0.61 8.24
C TRP A 244 -12.84 -0.17 7.17
N SER A 245 -12.04 0.51 6.35
CA SER A 245 -11.25 -0.14 5.31
C SER A 245 -10.10 -1.00 5.85
N PHE A 246 -9.77 -0.85 7.13
CA PHE A 246 -8.83 -1.70 7.85
C PHE A 246 -9.49 -2.87 8.59
N GLY A 247 -10.82 -2.95 8.62
CA GLY A 247 -11.55 -4.12 9.08
C GLY A 247 -11.54 -5.24 8.05
N TYR A 248 -12.25 -6.34 8.35
CA TYR A 248 -12.41 -7.44 7.42
C TYR A 248 -13.42 -7.12 6.33
N GLN A 249 -13.13 -7.52 5.10
CA GLN A 249 -13.96 -7.31 3.93
C GLN A 249 -14.25 -8.68 3.27
N GLN A 250 -15.52 -9.00 3.11
CA GLN A 250 -15.94 -10.20 2.40
C GLN A 250 -16.36 -9.88 0.98
N SER A 251 -15.74 -10.52 0.02
CA SER A 251 -16.05 -10.34 -1.40
C SER A 251 -16.83 -11.55 -1.94
N HIS A 252 -17.85 -11.26 -2.75
CA HIS A 252 -18.73 -12.24 -3.36
C HIS A 252 -18.70 -12.10 -4.88
N ARG A 253 -18.49 -13.21 -5.58
CA ARG A 253 -18.53 -13.22 -7.04
C ARG A 253 -19.95 -13.43 -7.57
N THR A 254 -20.67 -14.35 -6.96
CA THR A 254 -21.96 -14.82 -7.46
C THR A 254 -22.96 -14.92 -6.31
N LEU A 255 -23.72 -13.86 -6.12
CA LEU A 255 -24.88 -13.89 -5.23
C LEU A 255 -26.14 -13.92 -6.08
N GLU A 256 -26.96 -14.95 -5.89
CA GLU A 256 -28.09 -15.28 -6.73
C GLU A 256 -29.27 -14.35 -6.53
N SER A 257 -29.34 -13.68 -5.38
CA SER A 257 -30.43 -12.77 -5.03
C SER A 257 -30.08 -11.82 -3.90
N ARG A 258 -30.93 -10.80 -3.72
CA ARG A 258 -30.91 -9.92 -2.55
C ARG A 258 -30.96 -10.69 -1.24
N GLU A 259 -31.81 -11.72 -1.16
CA GLU A 259 -32.00 -12.54 0.04
C GLU A 259 -30.69 -13.26 0.40
N SER A 260 -29.95 -13.77 -0.58
CA SER A 260 -28.64 -14.39 -0.38
C SER A 260 -27.63 -13.40 0.21
N VAL A 261 -27.57 -12.18 -0.34
CA VAL A 261 -26.69 -11.10 0.18
C VAL A 261 -26.99 -10.79 1.65
N LEU A 262 -28.28 -10.58 1.97
CA LEU A 262 -28.70 -10.22 3.32
C LEU A 262 -28.54 -11.39 4.30
N ALA A 263 -28.71 -12.63 3.84
CA ALA A 263 -28.51 -13.81 4.67
C ALA A 263 -27.02 -13.95 5.08
N GLU A 264 -26.10 -13.75 4.15
CA GLU A 264 -24.66 -13.79 4.46
C GLU A 264 -24.26 -12.69 5.45
N ALA A 265 -24.72 -11.45 5.25
CA ALA A 265 -24.48 -10.35 6.17
C ALA A 265 -25.02 -10.65 7.58
N LYS A 266 -26.26 -11.13 7.68
CA LYS A 266 -26.88 -11.51 8.96
C LYS A 266 -26.10 -12.63 9.65
N ARG A 267 -25.53 -13.58 8.89
CA ARG A 267 -24.74 -14.66 9.46
C ARG A 267 -23.46 -14.13 10.11
N PHE A 268 -22.74 -13.18 9.50
CA PHE A 268 -21.58 -12.54 10.15
C PHE A 268 -21.96 -11.97 11.52
N ARG A 269 -23.11 -11.30 11.65
CA ARG A 269 -23.55 -10.70 12.92
C ARG A 269 -24.02 -11.76 13.92
N SER A 270 -24.83 -12.75 13.48
CA SER A 270 -25.34 -13.81 14.37
C SER A 270 -24.23 -14.70 14.91
N GLU A 271 -23.22 -15.01 14.09
CA GLU A 271 -22.05 -15.80 14.48
C GLU A 271 -20.97 -14.95 15.19
N LYS A 272 -21.20 -13.66 15.36
CA LYS A 272 -20.26 -12.71 15.96
C LYS A 272 -18.88 -12.76 15.28
N LEU A 273 -18.87 -12.77 13.95
CA LEU A 273 -17.68 -12.69 13.14
C LEU A 273 -17.51 -11.24 12.69
N PRO A 274 -16.47 -10.53 13.15
CA PRO A 274 -16.24 -9.15 12.73
C PRO A 274 -16.11 -9.00 11.21
N CYS A 275 -16.84 -8.02 10.65
CA CYS A 275 -16.78 -7.69 9.23
C CYS A 275 -17.29 -6.28 8.98
N ASP A 276 -16.56 -5.48 8.20
CA ASP A 276 -16.92 -4.09 7.90
C ASP A 276 -17.55 -3.91 6.54
N ALA A 277 -17.21 -4.71 5.54
CA ALA A 277 -17.65 -4.46 4.18
C ALA A 277 -18.05 -5.74 3.43
N MET A 278 -19.06 -5.57 2.58
CA MET A 278 -19.46 -6.52 1.55
C MET A 278 -19.04 -5.98 0.18
N ILE A 279 -18.38 -6.82 -0.62
CA ILE A 279 -17.91 -6.46 -1.95
C ILE A 279 -18.63 -7.27 -3.00
N TYR A 280 -19.24 -6.61 -3.98
CA TYR A 280 -20.02 -7.24 -5.03
C TYR A 280 -19.36 -7.13 -6.39
N LEU A 281 -19.19 -8.29 -7.03
CA LEU A 281 -18.71 -8.40 -8.39
C LEU A 281 -19.88 -8.39 -9.37
N GLY A 282 -19.72 -7.61 -10.47
CA GLY A 282 -20.46 -7.82 -11.69
C GLY A 282 -19.70 -8.80 -12.56
N THR A 283 -20.16 -10.04 -12.68
CA THR A 283 -19.52 -11.03 -13.53
C THR A 283 -20.51 -11.60 -14.54
N GLY A 284 -20.03 -11.98 -15.72
CA GLY A 284 -20.83 -12.66 -16.74
C GLY A 284 -21.05 -14.16 -16.49
N PHE A 285 -20.56 -14.72 -15.36
CA PHE A 285 -20.60 -16.16 -15.08
C PHE A 285 -21.91 -16.66 -14.44
N CYS A 286 -22.72 -15.74 -13.96
CA CYS A 286 -24.02 -16.04 -13.36
C CYS A 286 -24.93 -14.82 -13.51
N PRO A 287 -26.21 -14.89 -13.19
CA PRO A 287 -27.04 -13.70 -13.11
C PRO A 287 -26.40 -12.70 -12.17
N SER A 288 -25.71 -11.72 -12.75
CA SER A 288 -25.06 -10.67 -11.98
C SER A 288 -26.10 -9.68 -11.48
N GLY A 289 -26.05 -9.34 -10.20
CA GLY A 289 -26.89 -8.29 -9.63
C GLY A 289 -26.41 -6.89 -9.94
N TRP A 290 -25.13 -6.76 -10.25
CA TRP A 290 -24.48 -5.48 -10.50
C TRP A 290 -23.67 -5.50 -11.79
N ASN A 291 -23.69 -4.40 -12.55
CA ASN A 291 -22.82 -4.07 -13.69
C ASN A 291 -22.75 -5.19 -14.74
N THR A 292 -23.89 -5.72 -15.16
CA THR A 292 -23.98 -6.77 -16.16
C THR A 292 -23.25 -6.35 -17.43
N GLY A 293 -22.28 -7.17 -17.89
CA GLY A 293 -21.41 -6.83 -19.01
C GLY A 293 -20.31 -5.85 -18.71
N HIS A 294 -19.99 -5.65 -17.42
CA HIS A 294 -18.84 -4.88 -16.91
C HIS A 294 -18.83 -3.36 -17.14
N GLY A 295 -19.72 -2.81 -17.95
CA GLY A 295 -19.76 -1.40 -18.29
C GLY A 295 -21.12 -0.72 -18.14
N SER A 296 -22.16 -1.45 -17.74
CA SER A 296 -23.51 -0.91 -17.67
C SER A 296 -23.75 0.09 -16.54
N PHE A 297 -23.04 -0.01 -15.45
CA PHE A 297 -23.26 0.77 -14.22
C PHE A 297 -24.73 0.70 -13.73
N THR A 298 -25.40 -0.43 -13.96
CA THR A 298 -26.79 -0.65 -13.57
C THR A 298 -26.93 -1.90 -12.75
N PHE A 299 -28.00 -1.95 -11.95
CA PHE A 299 -28.38 -3.14 -11.20
C PHE A 299 -29.37 -3.99 -12.02
N ASN A 300 -29.21 -5.31 -11.95
CA ASN A 300 -30.16 -6.23 -12.54
C ASN A 300 -31.42 -6.30 -11.66
N PRO A 301 -32.59 -5.86 -12.14
CA PRO A 301 -33.78 -5.83 -11.31
C PRO A 301 -34.34 -7.21 -10.97
N GLN A 302 -33.93 -8.26 -11.65
CA GLN A 302 -34.32 -9.65 -11.32
C GLN A 302 -33.53 -10.18 -10.12
N VAL A 303 -32.30 -9.74 -9.93
CA VAL A 303 -31.41 -10.15 -8.83
C VAL A 303 -31.49 -9.17 -7.68
N PHE A 304 -31.42 -7.88 -7.98
CA PHE A 304 -31.49 -6.76 -7.03
C PHE A 304 -32.63 -5.80 -7.43
N PRO A 305 -33.89 -6.14 -7.11
CA PRO A 305 -35.04 -5.32 -7.50
C PRO A 305 -35.00 -3.91 -6.90
N ASP A 306 -34.53 -3.78 -5.67
CA ASP A 306 -34.44 -2.52 -4.92
C ASP A 306 -33.06 -2.36 -4.26
N PRO A 307 -32.00 -2.06 -5.04
CA PRO A 307 -30.65 -2.02 -4.51
C PRO A 307 -30.47 -1.00 -3.38
N ALA A 308 -31.13 0.15 -3.44
CA ALA A 308 -31.05 1.15 -2.39
C ALA A 308 -31.64 0.66 -1.05
N VAL A 309 -32.71 -0.13 -1.09
CA VAL A 309 -33.30 -0.73 0.11
C VAL A 309 -32.38 -1.81 0.66
N MET A 310 -31.82 -2.67 -0.21
CA MET A 310 -30.84 -3.68 0.20
C MET A 310 -29.62 -3.05 0.87
N PHE A 311 -29.06 -1.98 0.28
CA PHE A 311 -27.90 -1.32 0.85
C PHE A 311 -28.23 -0.62 2.16
N LYS A 312 -29.44 -0.07 2.28
CA LYS A 312 -29.89 0.47 3.57
C LYS A 312 -29.95 -0.58 4.65
N GLU A 313 -30.47 -1.79 4.36
CA GLU A 313 -30.48 -2.90 5.33
C GLU A 313 -29.05 -3.31 5.72
N LEU A 314 -28.09 -3.35 4.76
CA LEU A 314 -26.69 -3.60 5.06
C LEU A 314 -26.07 -2.50 5.94
N HIS A 315 -26.40 -1.23 5.68
CA HIS A 315 -25.95 -0.11 6.52
C HIS A 315 -26.57 -0.15 7.92
N ASP A 316 -27.83 -0.55 8.05
CA ASP A 316 -28.49 -0.70 9.35
C ASP A 316 -27.80 -1.83 10.18
N ASP A 317 -27.26 -2.85 9.51
CA ASP A 317 -26.43 -3.91 10.09
C ASP A 317 -24.92 -3.52 10.13
N HIS A 318 -24.59 -2.25 9.89
CA HIS A 318 -23.24 -1.68 9.94
C HIS A 318 -22.24 -2.27 8.93
N PHE A 319 -22.69 -2.69 7.76
CA PHE A 319 -21.82 -3.05 6.65
C PHE A 319 -21.65 -1.89 5.67
N LYS A 320 -20.45 -1.76 5.13
CA LYS A 320 -20.14 -0.92 3.98
C LYS A 320 -20.31 -1.72 2.69
N VAL A 321 -20.69 -1.05 1.62
CA VAL A 321 -20.91 -1.65 0.31
C VAL A 321 -19.86 -1.17 -0.68
N VAL A 322 -19.14 -2.11 -1.27
CA VAL A 322 -18.14 -1.85 -2.31
C VAL A 322 -18.55 -2.57 -3.58
N VAL A 323 -18.46 -1.92 -4.73
CA VAL A 323 -18.83 -2.51 -6.02
C VAL A 323 -17.65 -2.54 -6.97
N HIS A 324 -17.57 -3.64 -7.70
CA HIS A 324 -16.52 -3.91 -8.69
C HIS A 324 -16.81 -3.22 -10.02
N VAL A 325 -15.78 -2.66 -10.64
CA VAL A 325 -15.86 -2.00 -11.94
C VAL A 325 -14.64 -2.42 -12.78
N VAL A 326 -14.88 -3.04 -13.94
CA VAL A 326 -13.81 -3.44 -14.85
C VAL A 326 -13.45 -2.30 -15.80
N SER A 327 -14.45 -1.77 -16.50
CA SER A 327 -14.25 -0.75 -17.53
C SER A 327 -15.03 0.52 -17.22
N CYS A 328 -14.70 1.60 -17.89
CA CYS A 328 -15.52 2.81 -17.89
C CYS A 328 -16.87 2.55 -18.58
N PRO A 329 -17.88 3.40 -18.35
CA PRO A 329 -19.12 3.36 -19.10
C PRO A 329 -18.88 3.37 -20.60
N GLU A 330 -19.66 2.59 -21.36
CA GLU A 330 -19.45 2.35 -22.78
C GLU A 330 -19.43 3.64 -23.62
N ASP A 331 -20.28 4.62 -23.26
CA ASP A 331 -20.35 5.93 -23.90
C ASP A 331 -19.15 6.86 -23.61
N LEU A 332 -18.33 6.52 -22.60
CA LEU A 332 -17.12 7.26 -22.23
C LEU A 332 -15.84 6.50 -22.57
N HIS A 333 -15.96 5.31 -23.13
CA HIS A 333 -14.83 4.41 -23.37
C HIS A 333 -13.74 5.05 -24.25
N GLY A 334 -14.14 5.78 -25.30
CA GLY A 334 -13.22 6.47 -26.18
C GLY A 334 -12.50 7.66 -25.53
N GLU A 335 -13.09 8.28 -24.50
CA GLU A 335 -12.51 9.42 -23.79
C GLU A 335 -11.54 9.02 -22.69
N VAL A 336 -11.76 7.86 -22.07
CA VAL A 336 -10.97 7.35 -20.94
C VAL A 336 -10.16 6.11 -21.33
N GLY A 337 -10.17 5.74 -22.60
CA GLY A 337 -9.54 4.52 -23.11
C GLY A 337 -8.02 4.50 -23.04
N ASP A 338 -7.43 3.70 -23.90
CA ASP A 338 -6.01 3.28 -23.81
C ASP A 338 -4.97 4.42 -23.80
N THR A 339 -5.30 5.60 -24.33
CA THR A 339 -4.38 6.75 -24.28
C THR A 339 -4.31 7.37 -22.89
N GLY A 340 -5.37 7.28 -22.10
CA GLY A 340 -5.49 7.86 -20.76
C GLY A 340 -5.29 9.36 -20.67
N GLU A 341 -5.24 10.06 -21.79
CA GLU A 341 -5.08 11.53 -21.80
C GLU A 341 -6.26 12.21 -21.10
N ALA A 342 -7.46 11.71 -21.34
CA ALA A 342 -8.67 12.20 -20.68
C ALA A 342 -8.64 12.00 -19.15
N LEU A 343 -7.98 10.96 -18.64
CA LEU A 343 -7.86 10.67 -17.22
C LEU A 343 -6.80 11.53 -16.50
N LYS A 344 -5.97 12.28 -17.23
CA LYS A 344 -5.00 13.23 -16.63
C LYS A 344 -5.65 14.53 -16.21
N ASP A 345 -6.75 14.89 -16.80
CA ASP A 345 -7.46 16.16 -16.55
C ASP A 345 -8.47 15.97 -15.40
N PRO A 346 -8.47 16.81 -14.36
CA PRO A 346 -9.51 16.81 -13.33
C PRO A 346 -10.94 16.91 -13.86
N SER A 347 -11.14 17.54 -15.04
CA SER A 347 -12.44 17.60 -15.71
C SER A 347 -12.94 16.20 -16.13
N SER A 348 -12.05 15.24 -16.37
CA SER A 348 -12.41 13.87 -16.71
C SER A 348 -13.17 13.16 -15.59
N ALA A 349 -12.86 13.44 -14.33
CA ALA A 349 -13.64 12.92 -13.21
C ALA A 349 -15.08 13.45 -13.27
N ALA A 350 -15.29 14.72 -13.59
CA ALA A 350 -16.63 15.31 -13.74
C ALA A 350 -17.41 14.71 -14.91
N VAL A 351 -16.76 14.38 -16.01
CA VAL A 351 -17.38 13.76 -17.19
C VAL A 351 -17.72 12.29 -16.90
N TYR A 352 -16.80 11.55 -16.33
CA TYR A 352 -16.92 10.11 -16.08
C TYR A 352 -17.84 9.78 -14.91
N TRP A 353 -17.88 10.61 -13.85
CA TRP A 353 -18.54 10.35 -12.58
C TRP A 353 -20.08 10.35 -12.57
N PRO A 354 -20.83 10.97 -13.51
CA PRO A 354 -22.28 10.97 -13.47
C PRO A 354 -22.94 9.59 -13.30
N LYS A 355 -22.42 8.55 -13.92
CA LYS A 355 -22.91 7.17 -13.76
C LYS A 355 -22.57 6.58 -12.40
N HIS A 356 -21.38 6.81 -11.92
CA HIS A 356 -20.96 6.42 -10.56
C HIS A 356 -21.83 7.08 -9.49
N ARG A 357 -22.18 8.35 -9.70
CA ARG A 357 -22.98 9.12 -8.75
C ARG A 357 -24.35 8.51 -8.48
N GLU A 358 -25.02 7.98 -9.50
CA GLU A 358 -26.32 7.31 -9.32
C GLU A 358 -26.16 6.04 -8.45
N VAL A 359 -25.08 5.31 -8.63
CA VAL A 359 -24.74 4.14 -7.84
C VAL A 359 -24.39 4.51 -6.39
N GLN A 360 -23.66 5.61 -6.18
CA GLN A 360 -23.40 6.14 -4.83
C GLN A 360 -24.70 6.57 -4.13
N ARG A 361 -25.67 7.17 -4.86
CA ARG A 361 -26.99 7.54 -4.31
C ARG A 361 -27.76 6.31 -3.85
N ALA A 362 -27.58 5.15 -4.47
CA ALA A 362 -28.20 3.92 -4.02
C ALA A 362 -27.59 3.39 -2.70
N GLY A 363 -26.42 3.91 -2.27
CA GLY A 363 -25.80 3.57 -1.00
C GLY A 363 -24.44 2.88 -1.11
N VAL A 364 -23.77 2.95 -2.25
CA VAL A 364 -22.41 2.42 -2.40
C VAL A 364 -21.39 3.32 -1.69
N ASP A 365 -20.57 2.73 -0.82
CA ASP A 365 -19.56 3.41 -0.01
C ASP A 365 -18.18 3.43 -0.66
N GLY A 366 -17.86 2.46 -1.54
CA GLY A 366 -16.54 2.34 -2.12
C GLY A 366 -16.52 1.61 -3.46
N TRP A 367 -15.37 1.65 -4.10
CA TRP A 367 -15.17 1.13 -5.45
C TRP A 367 -14.04 0.13 -5.51
N TRP A 368 -14.17 -0.81 -6.44
CA TRP A 368 -13.12 -1.75 -6.78
C TRP A 368 -12.86 -1.69 -8.29
N PRO A 369 -12.04 -0.71 -8.75
CA PRO A 369 -11.63 -0.61 -10.16
C PRO A 369 -10.60 -1.66 -10.49
N ASP A 370 -11.06 -2.71 -11.15
CA ASP A 370 -10.27 -3.85 -11.61
C ASP A 370 -9.72 -3.63 -13.02
N GLU A 371 -8.84 -4.52 -13.50
CA GLU A 371 -8.21 -4.51 -14.81
C GLU A 371 -7.49 -3.17 -15.17
N GLY A 372 -7.40 -2.83 -16.46
CA GLY A 372 -6.67 -1.67 -16.94
C GLY A 372 -5.18 -1.96 -17.14
N ASP A 373 -4.85 -3.22 -17.41
CA ASP A 373 -3.47 -3.69 -17.60
C ASP A 373 -2.81 -3.09 -18.85
N GLU A 374 -3.64 -2.69 -19.84
CA GLU A 374 -3.21 -2.04 -21.08
C GLU A 374 -2.87 -0.55 -20.92
N LEU A 375 -3.34 0.06 -19.83
CA LEU A 375 -3.19 1.49 -19.63
C LEU A 375 -1.73 1.89 -19.42
N ARG A 376 -1.32 3.03 -19.97
CA ARG A 376 -0.03 3.64 -19.69
C ARG A 376 0.07 4.11 -18.23
N PRO A 377 1.28 4.26 -17.66
CA PRO A 377 1.46 4.70 -16.27
C PRO A 377 0.68 5.96 -15.90
N ALA A 378 0.68 6.97 -16.80
CA ALA A 378 -0.08 8.20 -16.58
C ALA A 378 -1.59 7.94 -16.50
N SER A 379 -2.11 7.07 -17.38
CA SER A 379 -3.54 6.72 -17.43
C SER A 379 -3.97 5.91 -16.21
N ARG A 380 -3.11 4.96 -15.74
CA ARG A 380 -3.35 4.20 -14.51
C ARG A 380 -3.47 5.13 -13.31
N LEU A 381 -2.51 6.04 -13.15
CA LEU A 381 -2.53 7.01 -12.05
C LEU A 381 -3.71 7.99 -12.17
N ALA A 382 -4.04 8.43 -13.38
CA ALA A 382 -5.20 9.28 -13.62
C ALA A 382 -6.52 8.57 -13.25
N ARG A 383 -6.64 7.24 -13.55
CA ARG A 383 -7.78 6.42 -13.10
C ARG A 383 -7.85 6.32 -11.57
N ASN A 384 -6.72 6.12 -10.88
CA ASN A 384 -6.69 6.14 -9.42
C ASN A 384 -7.18 7.48 -8.87
N ARG A 385 -6.67 8.58 -9.42
CA ARG A 385 -7.06 9.94 -9.06
C ARG A 385 -8.54 10.21 -9.32
N MET A 386 -9.08 9.72 -10.43
CA MET A 386 -10.49 9.87 -10.78
C MET A 386 -11.42 9.26 -9.73
N TYR A 387 -11.12 8.06 -9.21
CA TYR A 387 -11.92 7.44 -8.15
C TYR A 387 -11.81 8.18 -6.83
N TRP A 388 -10.67 8.79 -6.55
CA TRP A 388 -10.50 9.66 -5.40
C TRP A 388 -11.28 10.98 -5.52
N GLU A 389 -11.08 11.72 -6.60
CA GLU A 389 -11.72 13.03 -6.82
C GLU A 389 -13.22 12.90 -7.12
N GLY A 390 -13.61 11.92 -7.92
CA GLY A 390 -15.00 11.69 -8.29
C GLY A 390 -15.88 11.38 -7.08
N SER A 391 -15.41 10.53 -6.17
CA SER A 391 -16.13 10.25 -4.94
C SER A 391 -16.38 11.51 -4.12
N GLN A 392 -15.41 12.42 -4.06
CA GLN A 392 -15.52 13.68 -3.32
C GLN A 392 -16.45 14.71 -4.02
N LEU A 393 -16.66 14.63 -5.34
CA LEU A 393 -17.66 15.48 -6.01
C LEU A 393 -19.07 15.25 -5.47
N PHE A 394 -19.34 14.08 -4.94
CA PHE A 394 -20.65 13.72 -4.38
C PHE A 394 -20.68 13.79 -2.86
N GLN A 395 -19.60 13.33 -2.21
CA GLN A 395 -19.45 13.27 -0.74
C GLN A 395 -18.16 13.97 -0.31
N PRO A 396 -18.09 15.32 -0.35
CA PRO A 396 -16.84 16.07 -0.19
C PRO A 396 -16.20 15.93 1.19
N ASP A 397 -16.98 15.61 2.21
CA ASP A 397 -16.47 15.46 3.57
C ASP A 397 -16.08 14.02 3.92
N THR A 398 -16.39 13.04 3.05
CA THR A 398 -16.14 11.61 3.30
C THR A 398 -14.86 11.15 2.62
N ARG A 399 -14.01 10.42 3.35
CA ARG A 399 -12.80 9.81 2.79
C ARG A 399 -13.17 8.71 1.81
N PRO A 400 -12.71 8.78 0.54
CA PRO A 400 -12.98 7.75 -0.44
C PRO A 400 -12.29 6.43 -0.11
N PHE A 401 -12.89 5.34 -0.61
CA PHE A 401 -12.24 4.03 -0.68
C PHE A 401 -12.28 3.53 -2.13
N ALA A 402 -11.11 3.19 -2.67
CA ALA A 402 -10.99 2.51 -3.95
C ALA A 402 -9.85 1.49 -3.91
N LEU A 403 -10.15 0.23 -4.27
CA LEU A 403 -9.20 -0.86 -4.35
C LEU A 403 -8.85 -1.10 -5.83
N HIS A 404 -7.64 -0.76 -6.22
CA HIS A 404 -7.16 -0.83 -7.60
C HIS A 404 -6.27 -2.05 -7.83
N ARG A 405 -6.34 -2.65 -9.05
CA ARG A 405 -5.36 -3.64 -9.52
C ARG A 405 -4.15 -2.97 -10.17
N ASN A 406 -4.27 -1.73 -10.51
CA ASN A 406 -3.32 -0.97 -11.29
C ASN A 406 -2.96 0.34 -10.63
N GLY A 407 -1.77 0.82 -10.91
CA GLY A 407 -1.30 2.11 -10.43
C GLY A 407 0.06 2.47 -11.02
N TYR A 408 0.67 3.46 -10.39
CA TYR A 408 2.02 3.93 -10.66
C TYR A 408 2.56 4.64 -9.42
N ALA A 409 3.78 5.19 -9.49
CA ALA A 409 4.30 6.08 -8.45
C ALA A 409 3.25 7.16 -8.11
N GLY A 410 2.97 7.39 -6.83
CA GLY A 410 1.97 8.34 -6.40
C GLY A 410 0.56 7.77 -6.18
N LEU A 411 0.33 6.47 -6.46
CA LEU A 411 -0.93 5.77 -6.18
C LEU A 411 -1.39 5.96 -4.73
N GLN A 412 -0.46 5.94 -3.78
CA GLN A 412 -0.73 6.06 -2.34
C GLN A 412 -1.52 7.31 -1.94
N ARG A 413 -1.57 8.30 -2.80
CA ARG A 413 -2.40 9.51 -2.61
C ARG A 413 -3.89 9.26 -2.81
N TYR A 414 -4.26 8.16 -3.50
CA TYR A 414 -5.59 8.00 -4.08
C TYR A 414 -6.30 6.70 -3.71
N GLY A 415 -5.59 5.63 -3.35
CA GLY A 415 -6.26 4.36 -3.14
C GLY A 415 -5.39 3.23 -2.63
N TRP A 416 -5.98 2.05 -2.66
CA TRP A 416 -5.45 0.76 -2.24
C TRP A 416 -5.02 -0.06 -3.45
N LEU A 417 -4.15 -1.04 -3.23
CA LEU A 417 -3.72 -1.99 -4.24
C LEU A 417 -3.87 -3.43 -3.72
N TRP A 418 -4.17 -4.38 -4.60
CA TRP A 418 -4.04 -5.80 -4.30
C TRP A 418 -3.26 -6.51 -5.40
N SER A 419 -2.74 -7.70 -5.09
CA SER A 419 -1.85 -8.47 -5.97
C SER A 419 -2.53 -9.14 -7.17
N GLY A 420 -3.81 -8.85 -7.45
CA GLY A 420 -4.54 -9.45 -8.58
C GLY A 420 -4.87 -10.93 -8.42
N ASP A 421 -5.12 -11.63 -9.53
CA ASP A 421 -5.59 -13.00 -9.57
C ASP A 421 -4.43 -14.00 -9.38
N THR A 422 -4.21 -14.44 -8.17
CA THR A 422 -3.13 -15.38 -7.82
C THR A 422 -3.62 -16.81 -7.73
N LEU A 423 -2.72 -17.79 -7.85
CA LEU A 423 -3.03 -19.20 -7.59
C LEU A 423 -3.16 -19.49 -6.10
N SER A 424 -4.05 -20.39 -5.74
CA SER A 424 -4.14 -20.95 -4.38
C SER A 424 -3.07 -22.02 -4.19
N THR A 425 -1.81 -21.61 -3.99
CA THR A 425 -0.65 -22.49 -3.75
C THR A 425 0.21 -21.98 -2.61
N TRP A 426 0.99 -22.87 -1.99
CA TRP A 426 1.95 -22.51 -0.96
C TRP A 426 3.07 -21.60 -1.48
N ALA A 427 3.53 -21.84 -2.71
CA ALA A 427 4.52 -21.00 -3.37
C ALA A 427 4.01 -19.56 -3.54
N THR A 428 2.73 -19.41 -3.88
CA THR A 428 2.09 -18.10 -4.00
C THR A 428 1.97 -17.41 -2.63
N LEU A 429 1.53 -18.12 -1.59
CA LEU A 429 1.48 -17.55 -0.23
C LEU A 429 2.85 -17.04 0.21
N ALA A 430 3.91 -17.83 0.00
CA ALA A 430 5.28 -17.41 0.32
C ALA A 430 5.69 -16.15 -0.47
N ALA A 431 5.40 -16.12 -1.77
CA ALA A 431 5.70 -14.97 -2.62
C ALA A 431 4.95 -13.70 -2.18
N GLN A 432 3.70 -13.81 -1.71
CA GLN A 432 2.90 -12.66 -1.28
C GLN A 432 3.52 -11.92 -0.08
N VAL A 433 4.26 -12.62 0.79
CA VAL A 433 4.98 -11.96 1.89
C VAL A 433 6.05 -11.00 1.36
N SER A 434 6.91 -11.48 0.46
CA SER A 434 7.97 -10.66 -0.13
C SER A 434 7.42 -9.54 -1.03
N ILE A 435 6.30 -9.78 -1.73
CA ILE A 435 5.62 -8.79 -2.57
C ILE A 435 5.04 -7.67 -1.71
N GLY A 436 4.39 -7.98 -0.57
CA GLY A 436 3.88 -6.99 0.36
C GLY A 436 4.99 -6.12 0.98
N ILE A 437 6.13 -6.72 1.32
CA ILE A 437 7.32 -5.99 1.78
C ILE A 437 7.79 -5.01 0.71
N ASN A 438 7.94 -5.48 -0.54
CA ASN A 438 8.43 -4.66 -1.64
C ASN A 438 7.44 -3.57 -2.05
N ALA A 439 6.13 -3.83 -2.01
CA ALA A 439 5.09 -2.82 -2.23
C ALA A 439 5.27 -1.65 -1.25
N GLY A 440 5.52 -1.94 0.04
CA GLY A 440 5.84 -0.94 1.05
C GLY A 440 7.08 -0.11 0.70
N LEU A 441 8.17 -0.74 0.25
CA LEU A 441 9.40 -0.06 -0.17
C LEU A 441 9.20 0.79 -1.45
N CYS A 442 8.17 0.50 -2.22
CA CYS A 442 7.80 1.28 -3.41
C CYS A 442 6.79 2.40 -3.12
N GLY A 443 6.45 2.64 -1.83
CA GLY A 443 5.52 3.69 -1.42
C GLY A 443 4.05 3.29 -1.55
N ILE A 444 3.73 2.00 -1.53
CA ILE A 444 2.36 1.46 -1.55
C ILE A 444 2.04 0.84 -0.18
N PRO A 445 1.65 1.66 0.82
CA PRO A 445 1.42 1.17 2.17
C PRO A 445 0.08 0.44 2.34
N TYR A 446 -0.90 0.72 1.47
CA TYR A 446 -2.24 0.13 1.53
C TYR A 446 -2.36 -0.98 0.50
N TRP A 447 -1.88 -2.15 0.88
CA TRP A 447 -1.76 -3.32 0.04
C TRP A 447 -2.38 -4.55 0.70
N GLY A 448 -2.79 -5.52 -0.11
CA GLY A 448 -3.22 -6.83 0.33
C GLY A 448 -3.28 -7.83 -0.81
N THR A 449 -3.78 -9.01 -0.50
CA THR A 449 -3.92 -10.13 -1.43
C THR A 449 -5.31 -10.73 -1.32
N ASP A 450 -5.74 -11.49 -2.32
CA ASP A 450 -6.92 -12.32 -2.22
C ASP A 450 -6.64 -13.46 -1.23
N THR A 451 -7.31 -13.44 -0.07
CA THR A 451 -7.09 -14.43 0.97
C THR A 451 -7.42 -15.83 0.48
N GLY A 452 -6.43 -16.70 0.49
CA GLY A 452 -6.51 -18.05 -0.02
C GLY A 452 -6.14 -18.19 -1.50
N GLY A 453 -5.67 -17.13 -2.15
CA GLY A 453 -5.45 -17.04 -3.60
C GLY A 453 -6.76 -16.91 -4.38
N PHE A 454 -6.73 -16.39 -5.58
CA PHE A 454 -7.93 -16.17 -6.40
C PHE A 454 -8.35 -17.44 -7.16
N VAL A 455 -7.40 -18.09 -7.82
CA VAL A 455 -7.63 -19.29 -8.65
C VAL A 455 -7.37 -20.53 -7.83
N PRO A 456 -8.38 -21.34 -7.50
CA PRO A 456 -8.17 -22.55 -6.72
C PRO A 456 -7.34 -23.59 -7.49
N THR A 457 -6.47 -24.29 -6.77
CA THR A 457 -5.66 -25.42 -7.28
C THR A 457 -5.87 -26.63 -6.39
N LYS A 458 -5.23 -27.76 -6.71
CA LYS A 458 -5.20 -28.94 -5.85
C LYS A 458 -4.60 -28.70 -4.45
N GLU A 459 -3.84 -27.63 -4.29
CA GLU A 459 -3.25 -27.23 -3.00
C GLU A 459 -4.22 -26.39 -2.15
N PHE A 460 -5.36 -25.98 -2.73
CA PHE A 460 -6.35 -25.19 -1.99
C PHE A 460 -7.09 -26.05 -0.98
N THR A 461 -6.49 -26.21 0.18
CA THR A 461 -6.98 -26.95 1.33
C THR A 461 -7.42 -25.99 2.45
N ALA A 462 -8.13 -26.53 3.45
CA ALA A 462 -8.47 -25.79 4.66
C ALA A 462 -7.20 -25.23 5.35
N GLU A 463 -6.11 -25.98 5.36
CA GLU A 463 -4.84 -25.53 5.94
C GLU A 463 -4.28 -24.31 5.17
N LEU A 464 -4.17 -24.39 3.85
CA LEU A 464 -3.68 -23.26 3.05
C LEU A 464 -4.56 -22.02 3.24
N PHE A 465 -5.90 -22.19 3.27
CA PHE A 465 -6.82 -21.08 3.51
C PHE A 465 -6.57 -20.44 4.88
N VAL A 466 -6.45 -21.23 5.94
CA VAL A 466 -6.19 -20.74 7.31
C VAL A 466 -4.86 -20.00 7.37
N ARG A 467 -3.77 -20.56 6.82
CA ARG A 467 -2.45 -19.90 6.82
C ARG A 467 -2.48 -18.57 6.08
N TRP A 468 -3.21 -18.53 4.97
CA TRP A 468 -3.40 -17.28 4.22
C TRP A 468 -4.26 -16.28 4.98
N PHE A 469 -5.32 -16.75 5.64
CA PHE A 469 -6.18 -15.91 6.48
C PHE A 469 -5.41 -15.28 7.65
N GLN A 470 -4.55 -16.07 8.29
CA GLN A 470 -3.63 -15.60 9.33
C GLN A 470 -2.70 -14.50 8.80
N PHE A 471 -2.07 -14.70 7.64
CA PHE A 471 -1.23 -13.69 6.99
C PHE A 471 -2.02 -12.43 6.66
N SER A 472 -3.20 -12.57 6.03
CA SER A 472 -4.04 -11.44 5.62
C SER A 472 -4.55 -10.62 6.81
N ALA A 473 -4.74 -11.23 7.99
CA ALA A 473 -5.09 -10.50 9.21
C ALA A 473 -4.00 -9.49 9.64
N PHE A 474 -2.77 -9.64 9.15
CA PHE A 474 -1.64 -8.73 9.34
C PHE A 474 -1.19 -8.05 8.04
N CYS A 475 -2.06 -8.02 7.03
CA CYS A 475 -1.94 -7.12 5.88
C CYS A 475 -2.76 -5.84 6.13
N PRO A 476 -2.43 -4.70 5.51
CA PRO A 476 -3.27 -3.51 5.55
C PRO A 476 -4.69 -3.81 5.06
N SER A 477 -4.86 -4.38 3.86
CA SER A 477 -6.13 -4.87 3.35
C SER A 477 -6.37 -6.32 3.80
N PHE A 478 -7.43 -6.55 4.56
CA PHE A 478 -7.85 -7.87 5.01
C PHE A 478 -9.14 -8.25 4.29
N ARG A 479 -8.99 -8.88 3.13
CA ARG A 479 -10.10 -9.18 2.22
C ARG A 479 -10.08 -10.64 1.79
N SER A 480 -11.18 -11.37 2.01
CA SER A 480 -11.37 -12.69 1.41
C SER A 480 -12.06 -12.55 0.05
N HIS A 481 -11.43 -13.10 -0.96
CA HIS A 481 -11.91 -13.12 -2.33
C HIS A 481 -11.33 -14.30 -3.10
N GLY A 482 -12.01 -14.73 -4.15
CA GLY A 482 -11.54 -15.75 -5.07
C GLY A 482 -12.69 -16.49 -5.74
N ARG A 483 -12.35 -17.28 -6.76
CA ARG A 483 -13.25 -18.29 -7.33
C ARG A 483 -13.56 -19.32 -6.26
N THR A 484 -14.69 -20.01 -6.34
CA THR A 484 -15.21 -20.83 -5.23
C THR A 484 -15.43 -19.98 -3.96
N TRP A 485 -16.12 -18.86 -4.13
CA TRP A 485 -16.24 -17.82 -3.11
C TRP A 485 -16.81 -18.32 -1.78
N LYS A 486 -17.66 -19.38 -1.78
CA LYS A 486 -18.17 -19.97 -0.54
C LYS A 486 -17.05 -20.51 0.35
N LEU A 487 -15.95 -21.04 -0.23
CA LEU A 487 -14.77 -21.47 0.53
C LEU A 487 -13.92 -20.29 1.04
N ARG A 488 -14.25 -19.05 0.65
CA ARG A 488 -13.62 -17.84 1.19
C ARG A 488 -14.35 -17.25 2.38
N LEU A 489 -15.51 -17.83 2.73
CA LEU A 489 -16.24 -17.50 3.96
C LEU A 489 -15.55 -18.14 5.17
N PRO A 490 -15.55 -17.49 6.36
CA PRO A 490 -14.99 -18.09 7.58
C PRO A 490 -15.56 -19.49 7.89
N TRP A 491 -16.85 -19.71 7.60
CA TRP A 491 -17.54 -20.98 7.78
C TRP A 491 -17.60 -21.85 6.52
N GLY A 492 -16.97 -21.44 5.44
CA GLY A 492 -17.10 -22.06 4.11
C GLY A 492 -16.71 -23.54 4.08
N TRP A 493 -15.71 -23.90 4.89
CA TRP A 493 -15.19 -25.27 5.01
C TRP A 493 -16.08 -26.22 5.83
N ASN A 494 -17.31 -25.81 6.17
CA ASN A 494 -18.32 -26.62 6.82
C ASN A 494 -19.63 -26.69 6.03
N LEU A 495 -19.70 -26.05 4.84
CA LEU A 495 -20.92 -26.05 4.02
C LEU A 495 -21.14 -27.37 3.27
N GLY A 496 -20.11 -28.20 3.10
CA GLY A 496 -20.16 -29.43 2.30
C GLY A 496 -20.30 -29.19 0.80
N THR A 497 -20.17 -27.93 0.36
CA THR A 497 -20.24 -27.53 -1.05
C THR A 497 -19.42 -26.28 -1.29
N TYR A 498 -18.87 -26.14 -2.49
CA TYR A 498 -18.22 -24.92 -2.97
C TYR A 498 -19.03 -24.20 -4.06
N GLU A 499 -20.22 -24.72 -4.37
CA GLU A 499 -21.09 -24.11 -5.39
C GLU A 499 -21.58 -22.70 -5.03
N PRO A 500 -21.92 -21.87 -6.03
CA PRO A 500 -21.88 -22.20 -7.46
C PRO A 500 -20.47 -22.35 -7.99
N ALA A 501 -20.31 -23.36 -8.88
CA ALA A 501 -19.06 -23.54 -9.62
C ALA A 501 -18.99 -22.44 -10.70
N GLU A 502 -18.03 -21.56 -10.58
CA GLU A 502 -17.80 -20.44 -11.50
C GLU A 502 -16.91 -20.83 -12.69
N PHE A 503 -17.06 -22.04 -13.21
CA PHE A 503 -16.11 -22.58 -14.16
C PHE A 503 -16.75 -22.84 -15.51
N ASP A 504 -16.25 -22.16 -16.49
CA ASP A 504 -16.52 -22.34 -17.92
C ASP A 504 -15.56 -23.37 -18.56
N GLY A 505 -15.27 -24.46 -17.89
CA GLY A 505 -14.43 -25.55 -18.41
C GLY A 505 -12.92 -25.29 -18.43
N GLN A 506 -12.43 -24.13 -18.04
CA GLN A 506 -10.98 -23.86 -17.96
C GLN A 506 -10.32 -24.55 -16.75
N PHE A 507 -11.10 -24.93 -15.76
CA PHE A 507 -10.58 -25.59 -14.55
C PHE A 507 -11.27 -26.94 -14.40
N ALA A 508 -10.50 -28.01 -14.58
CA ALA A 508 -11.01 -29.36 -14.37
C ALA A 508 -11.46 -29.54 -12.92
N ALA A 509 -12.55 -30.27 -12.70
CA ALA A 509 -13.04 -30.61 -11.37
C ALA A 509 -11.98 -31.24 -10.45
N ALA A 510 -10.95 -31.86 -11.04
CA ALA A 510 -9.80 -32.42 -10.33
C ALA A 510 -8.91 -31.39 -9.63
N THR A 511 -9.08 -30.09 -9.89
CA THR A 511 -8.32 -29.00 -9.23
C THR A 511 -9.08 -28.40 -8.04
N LEU A 512 -10.30 -28.86 -7.76
CA LEU A 512 -11.11 -28.40 -6.65
C LEU A 512 -10.98 -29.32 -5.43
N PRO A 513 -11.16 -28.79 -4.20
CA PRO A 513 -11.30 -29.61 -3.01
C PRO A 513 -12.38 -30.67 -3.19
N GLN A 514 -12.15 -31.88 -2.73
CA GLN A 514 -13.16 -32.93 -2.79
C GLN A 514 -14.24 -32.67 -1.71
N PRO A 515 -15.50 -33.07 -1.91
CA PRO A 515 -16.59 -32.84 -0.95
C PRO A 515 -16.29 -33.32 0.48
N GLN A 516 -15.55 -34.42 0.63
CA GLN A 516 -15.15 -34.95 1.93
C GLN A 516 -14.16 -34.02 2.67
N ASP A 517 -13.41 -33.18 1.93
CA ASP A 517 -12.43 -32.25 2.48
C ASP A 517 -13.10 -30.94 2.97
N LEU A 518 -14.40 -30.77 2.68
CA LEU A 518 -15.18 -29.57 3.02
C LEU A 518 -15.83 -29.65 4.41
N HIS A 519 -15.29 -30.43 5.31
CA HIS A 519 -15.78 -30.60 6.69
C HIS A 519 -14.66 -30.42 7.71
N ASN A 520 -14.17 -29.17 7.83
CA ASN A 520 -13.15 -28.81 8.82
C ASN A 520 -13.68 -27.74 9.79
N THR A 521 -14.15 -28.19 10.96
CA THR A 521 -14.75 -27.33 11.99
C THR A 521 -13.76 -26.35 12.63
N GLN A 522 -12.45 -26.60 12.54
CA GLN A 522 -11.43 -25.70 13.13
C GLN A 522 -11.30 -24.40 12.34
N VAL A 523 -11.63 -24.39 11.03
CA VAL A 523 -11.44 -23.22 10.17
C VAL A 523 -12.20 -22.01 10.70
N GLU A 524 -13.48 -22.17 11.02
CA GLU A 524 -14.32 -21.07 11.51
C GLU A 524 -13.80 -20.51 12.84
N GLU A 525 -13.41 -21.37 13.78
CA GLU A 525 -12.87 -20.96 15.08
C GLU A 525 -11.55 -20.20 14.91
N ILE A 526 -10.67 -20.67 14.02
CA ILE A 526 -9.42 -19.99 13.74
C ILE A 526 -9.67 -18.63 13.04
N CYS A 527 -10.58 -18.59 12.07
CA CYS A 527 -10.99 -17.33 11.45
C CYS A 527 -11.52 -16.34 12.50
N ARG A 528 -12.39 -16.77 13.40
CA ARG A 528 -12.93 -15.98 14.52
C ARG A 528 -11.82 -15.42 15.40
N LYS A 529 -10.84 -16.26 15.75
CA LYS A 529 -9.66 -15.85 16.55
C LYS A 529 -8.91 -14.69 15.88
N TYR A 530 -8.61 -14.79 14.59
CA TYR A 530 -7.86 -13.77 13.87
C TYR A 530 -8.69 -12.54 13.50
N LEU A 531 -9.98 -12.68 13.26
CA LEU A 531 -10.90 -11.55 13.14
C LEU A 531 -10.93 -10.76 14.45
N ASN A 532 -11.17 -11.42 15.57
CA ASN A 532 -11.19 -10.76 16.87
C ASN A 532 -9.86 -10.06 17.18
N LEU A 533 -8.74 -10.73 16.91
CA LEU A 533 -7.41 -10.15 17.10
C LEU A 533 -7.18 -8.91 16.21
N ARG A 534 -7.60 -8.95 14.94
CA ARG A 534 -7.52 -7.81 14.03
C ARG A 534 -8.25 -6.61 14.60
N TYR A 535 -9.47 -6.80 15.11
CA TYR A 535 -10.27 -5.70 15.64
C TYR A 535 -9.75 -5.20 16.99
N GLN A 536 -9.20 -6.07 17.82
CA GLN A 536 -8.50 -5.64 19.03
C GLN A 536 -7.25 -4.82 18.74
N LEU A 537 -6.55 -5.11 17.64
CA LEU A 537 -5.36 -4.39 17.21
C LEU A 537 -5.64 -3.15 16.33
N LEU A 538 -6.91 -2.82 16.03
CA LEU A 538 -7.25 -1.62 15.25
C LEU A 538 -6.68 -0.33 15.85
N PRO A 539 -6.66 -0.10 17.17
CA PRO A 539 -6.05 1.11 17.73
C PRO A 539 -4.54 1.22 17.44
N TYR A 540 -3.82 0.09 17.48
CA TYR A 540 -2.42 0.03 17.08
C TYR A 540 -2.25 0.30 15.58
N LEU A 541 -3.01 -0.43 14.76
CA LEU A 541 -2.94 -0.31 13.31
C LEU A 541 -3.28 1.12 12.84
N TYR A 542 -4.36 1.71 13.36
CA TYR A 542 -4.78 3.04 12.95
C TYR A 542 -3.81 4.14 13.40
N SER A 543 -3.11 3.93 14.51
CA SER A 543 -2.00 4.79 14.92
C SER A 543 -0.79 4.65 13.99
N ALA A 544 -0.49 3.44 13.52
CA ALA A 544 0.53 3.23 12.49
C ALA A 544 0.13 3.81 11.12
N VAL A 545 -1.17 3.88 10.81
CA VAL A 545 -1.70 4.57 9.61
C VAL A 545 -1.50 6.08 9.70
N ASP A 546 -1.71 6.69 10.87
CA ASP A 546 -1.40 8.11 11.11
C ASP A 546 0.10 8.40 10.90
N GLU A 547 0.98 7.53 11.39
CA GLU A 547 2.42 7.61 11.12
C GLU A 547 2.71 7.49 9.61
N THR A 548 2.12 6.51 8.94
CA THR A 548 2.25 6.30 7.49
C THR A 548 1.81 7.53 6.71
N HIS A 549 0.69 8.12 7.07
CA HIS A 549 0.17 9.37 6.47
C HIS A 549 1.14 10.55 6.66
N ALA A 550 1.74 10.65 7.83
CA ALA A 550 2.65 11.74 8.17
C ALA A 550 4.08 11.58 7.62
N THR A 551 4.52 10.34 7.38
CA THR A 551 5.94 10.05 7.11
C THR A 551 6.21 9.32 5.81
N GLY A 552 5.20 8.71 5.19
CA GLY A 552 5.36 7.82 4.04
C GLY A 552 5.91 6.43 4.37
N LEU A 553 6.21 6.12 5.64
CA LEU A 553 6.68 4.79 6.04
C LEU A 553 5.58 3.74 5.90
N PRO A 554 5.88 2.53 5.39
CA PRO A 554 4.87 1.51 5.14
C PRO A 554 4.36 0.84 6.42
N LEU A 555 3.19 0.19 6.32
CA LEU A 555 2.63 -0.66 7.38
C LEU A 555 3.28 -2.05 7.42
N ILE A 556 3.57 -2.65 6.25
CA ILE A 556 4.39 -3.85 6.11
C ILE A 556 5.83 -3.39 5.91
N ARG A 557 6.69 -3.58 6.92
CA ARG A 557 8.06 -3.08 6.91
C ARG A 557 9.05 -4.23 6.76
N SER A 558 9.97 -4.11 5.80
CA SER A 558 11.14 -4.99 5.75
C SER A 558 11.94 -4.88 7.05
N LEU A 559 12.59 -5.95 7.47
CA LEU A 559 13.49 -5.87 8.63
C LEU A 559 14.65 -4.92 8.36
N TRP A 560 15.12 -4.81 7.11
CA TRP A 560 16.13 -3.83 6.71
C TRP A 560 15.73 -2.37 7.03
N LEU A 561 14.45 -2.01 6.88
CA LEU A 561 13.96 -0.65 7.18
C LEU A 561 14.16 -0.29 8.66
N ALA A 562 13.95 -1.25 9.55
CA ALA A 562 14.03 -1.04 11.00
C ALA A 562 15.42 -1.35 11.59
N TYR A 563 16.18 -2.23 10.92
CA TYR A 563 17.50 -2.71 11.37
C TYR A 563 18.53 -2.64 10.23
N PRO A 564 18.84 -1.44 9.70
CA PRO A 564 19.71 -1.30 8.52
C PRO A 564 21.17 -1.71 8.77
N GLU A 565 21.61 -1.71 10.02
CA GLU A 565 22.94 -2.14 10.42
C GLU A 565 23.10 -3.66 10.54
N ASP A 566 21.99 -4.40 10.41
CA ASP A 566 21.97 -5.86 10.47
C ASP A 566 21.97 -6.44 9.05
N PRO A 567 23.09 -6.99 8.56
CA PRO A 567 23.17 -7.52 7.20
C PRO A 567 22.18 -8.65 6.94
N LYS A 568 21.81 -9.42 7.98
CA LYS A 568 20.85 -10.50 7.85
C LYS A 568 19.43 -9.97 7.66
N ALA A 569 19.08 -8.87 8.34
CA ALA A 569 17.78 -8.22 8.20
C ALA A 569 17.48 -7.83 6.74
N ALA A 570 18.51 -7.41 5.99
CA ALA A 570 18.35 -7.04 4.58
C ALA A 570 18.08 -8.24 3.63
N SER A 571 18.33 -9.46 4.08
CA SER A 571 18.12 -10.68 3.29
C SER A 571 16.83 -11.42 3.66
N ILE A 572 16.09 -10.95 4.64
CA ILE A 572 14.85 -11.59 5.10
C ILE A 572 13.67 -11.15 4.24
N ASP A 573 12.97 -12.11 3.64
CA ASP A 573 11.85 -11.90 2.72
C ASP A 573 10.58 -12.70 3.06
N ASP A 574 10.63 -13.50 4.12
CA ASP A 574 9.59 -14.43 4.56
C ASP A 574 8.91 -14.03 5.89
N GLN A 575 9.25 -12.85 6.40
CA GLN A 575 8.71 -12.23 7.60
C GLN A 575 8.92 -10.72 7.57
N TYR A 576 8.14 -9.97 8.36
CA TYR A 576 8.15 -8.51 8.32
C TYR A 576 7.72 -7.91 9.67
N LEU A 577 7.97 -6.62 9.86
CA LEU A 577 7.33 -5.85 10.92
C LEU A 577 5.99 -5.28 10.43
N TRP A 578 4.93 -5.50 11.19
CA TRP A 578 3.64 -4.85 11.03
C TRP A 578 3.61 -3.61 11.93
N GLY A 579 3.64 -2.43 11.31
CA GLY A 579 4.00 -1.20 12.01
C GLY A 579 5.44 -1.24 12.50
N GLU A 580 5.70 -0.71 13.69
CA GLU A 580 7.06 -0.62 14.25
C GLU A 580 7.43 -1.80 15.16
N SER A 581 6.43 -2.49 15.73
CA SER A 581 6.66 -3.26 16.96
C SER A 581 6.30 -4.74 16.89
N ILE A 582 5.48 -5.16 15.90
CA ILE A 582 5.01 -6.55 15.78
C ILE A 582 5.71 -7.23 14.62
N LEU A 583 6.57 -8.20 14.92
CA LEU A 583 7.17 -9.06 13.90
C LEU A 583 6.22 -10.22 13.61
N VAL A 584 5.85 -10.35 12.33
CA VAL A 584 4.95 -11.37 11.80
C VAL A 584 5.77 -12.37 10.99
N SER A 585 5.70 -13.66 11.36
CA SER A 585 6.44 -14.74 10.69
C SER A 585 5.45 -15.82 10.20
N PRO A 586 4.85 -15.66 9.01
CA PRO A 586 3.83 -16.59 8.50
C PRO A 586 4.38 -18.02 8.32
N VAL A 587 3.52 -19.01 8.50
CA VAL A 587 3.80 -20.41 8.15
C VAL A 587 3.55 -20.60 6.67
N LEU A 588 4.57 -20.99 5.92
CA LEU A 588 4.61 -20.96 4.46
C LEU A 588 4.72 -22.33 3.80
N GLU A 589 4.66 -23.40 4.59
CA GLU A 589 4.80 -24.78 4.12
C GLU A 589 3.65 -25.66 4.64
N ALA A 590 3.18 -26.57 3.79
CA ALA A 590 2.12 -27.50 4.15
C ALA A 590 2.58 -28.46 5.26
N GLY A 591 1.70 -28.69 6.24
CA GLY A 591 1.94 -29.63 7.34
C GLY A 591 3.07 -29.23 8.27
N ALA A 592 3.53 -27.98 8.22
CA ALA A 592 4.59 -27.50 9.09
C ALA A 592 4.17 -27.53 10.57
N THR A 593 4.99 -28.14 11.41
CA THR A 593 4.82 -28.18 12.87
C THR A 593 5.76 -27.22 13.58
N GLN A 594 6.66 -26.58 12.87
CA GLN A 594 7.61 -25.58 13.37
C GLN A 594 7.78 -24.45 12.37
N ARG A 595 8.05 -23.25 12.86
CA ARG A 595 8.45 -22.09 12.04
C ARG A 595 9.72 -21.47 12.63
N THR A 596 10.73 -21.32 11.78
CA THR A 596 11.95 -20.59 12.14
C THR A 596 11.80 -19.13 11.77
N ALA A 597 12.01 -18.23 12.72
CA ALA A 597 12.00 -16.78 12.52
C ALA A 597 13.36 -16.18 12.90
N TYR A 598 13.80 -15.19 12.17
CA TYR A 598 14.94 -14.36 12.56
C TYR A 598 14.46 -13.21 13.42
N LEU A 599 14.97 -13.10 14.64
CA LEU A 599 14.72 -11.95 15.52
C LEU A 599 15.96 -11.06 15.49
N PRO A 600 15.89 -9.79 15.02
CA PRO A 600 16.98 -8.84 15.12
C PRO A 600 17.43 -8.61 16.55
N ARG A 601 18.64 -8.05 16.76
CA ARG A 601 19.20 -7.80 18.09
C ARG A 601 18.25 -7.02 18.99
N GLY A 602 18.21 -7.38 20.27
CA GLY A 602 17.34 -6.85 21.30
C GLY A 602 16.47 -7.94 21.92
N GLN A 603 15.64 -7.57 22.86
CA GLN A 603 14.72 -8.52 23.49
C GLN A 603 13.37 -8.50 22.78
N TRP A 604 12.76 -9.68 22.69
CA TRP A 604 11.47 -9.93 22.06
C TRP A 604 10.57 -10.74 23.00
N TRP A 605 9.28 -10.66 22.75
CA TRP A 605 8.27 -11.41 23.47
C TRP A 605 7.44 -12.22 22.46
N ASP A 606 7.31 -13.53 22.69
CA ASP A 606 6.29 -14.31 21.98
C ASP A 606 4.90 -13.82 22.43
N TYR A 607 4.11 -13.36 21.46
CA TYR A 607 2.79 -12.77 21.73
C TYR A 607 1.83 -13.73 22.44
N TRP A 608 1.91 -15.04 22.12
CA TRP A 608 0.94 -16.02 22.54
C TRP A 608 1.18 -16.54 23.98
N ASN A 609 2.41 -16.64 24.39
CA ASN A 609 2.77 -17.23 25.68
C ASN A 609 3.55 -16.28 26.61
N ASN A 610 3.82 -15.06 26.15
CA ASN A 610 4.61 -14.05 26.87
C ASN A 610 6.02 -14.53 27.28
N HIS A 611 6.62 -15.47 26.56
CA HIS A 611 8.02 -15.82 26.78
C HIS A 611 8.94 -14.75 26.19
N ARG A 612 9.98 -14.41 26.94
CA ARG A 612 11.04 -13.51 26.48
C ARG A 612 12.06 -14.29 25.65
N ILE A 613 12.51 -13.68 24.58
CA ILE A 613 13.47 -14.27 23.67
C ILE A 613 14.54 -13.24 23.38
N GLU A 614 15.82 -13.64 23.49
CA GLU A 614 16.94 -12.80 23.08
C GLU A 614 17.10 -12.87 21.57
N GLY A 615 17.11 -11.70 20.90
CA GLY A 615 17.29 -11.58 19.46
C GLY A 615 18.76 -11.64 19.04
N GLY A 616 19.03 -11.35 17.75
CA GLY A 616 20.33 -11.48 17.09
C GLY A 616 20.53 -12.85 16.43
N SER A 617 19.52 -13.72 16.47
CA SER A 617 19.59 -15.09 15.96
C SER A 617 18.23 -15.61 15.50
N ASN A 618 18.24 -16.78 14.86
CA ASN A 618 17.01 -17.51 14.57
C ASN A 618 16.42 -18.10 15.85
N THR A 619 15.11 -18.04 15.95
CA THR A 619 14.31 -18.78 16.95
C THR A 619 13.40 -19.77 16.23
N VAL A 620 13.13 -20.90 16.87
CA VAL A 620 12.19 -21.92 16.36
C VAL A 620 10.95 -21.90 17.23
N ARG A 621 9.79 -21.78 16.61
CA ARG A 621 8.48 -21.83 17.27
C ARG A 621 7.74 -23.06 16.81
N GLU A 622 7.29 -23.90 17.74
CA GLU A 622 6.32 -24.95 17.43
C GLU A 622 4.98 -24.30 17.05
N VAL A 623 4.37 -24.82 16.01
CA VAL A 623 3.11 -24.30 15.46
C VAL A 623 2.11 -25.42 15.23
N ASP A 624 0.89 -25.16 15.64
CA ASP A 624 -0.29 -25.88 15.21
C ASP A 624 -1.05 -25.05 14.15
N LEU A 625 -2.20 -25.51 13.69
CA LEU A 625 -2.98 -24.79 12.68
C LEU A 625 -3.48 -23.41 13.17
N GLU A 626 -3.65 -23.24 14.49
CA GLU A 626 -4.13 -21.99 15.09
C GLU A 626 -3.05 -20.94 15.27
N THR A 627 -1.77 -21.33 15.21
CA THR A 627 -0.64 -20.46 15.60
C THR A 627 0.01 -19.82 14.39
N LEU A 628 -0.09 -18.49 14.29
CA LEU A 628 0.80 -17.64 13.52
C LEU A 628 1.86 -17.07 14.48
N PRO A 629 3.15 -17.35 14.29
CA PRO A 629 4.19 -16.75 15.14
C PRO A 629 4.20 -15.22 15.03
N LEU A 630 4.04 -14.60 16.20
CA LEU A 630 4.05 -13.15 16.39
C LEU A 630 5.02 -12.82 17.52
N TYR A 631 5.91 -11.86 17.28
CA TYR A 631 6.87 -11.42 18.28
C TYR A 631 6.78 -9.92 18.47
N ILE A 632 6.77 -9.51 19.74
CA ILE A 632 6.66 -8.11 20.13
C ILE A 632 8.02 -7.63 20.63
N LYS A 633 8.50 -6.53 20.08
CA LYS A 633 9.75 -5.89 20.50
C LYS A 633 9.64 -5.41 21.95
N ALA A 634 10.66 -5.62 22.76
CA ALA A 634 10.71 -5.04 24.11
C ALA A 634 10.68 -3.51 24.06
N GLY A 635 10.04 -2.90 25.05
CA GLY A 635 9.73 -1.46 25.06
C GLY A 635 8.39 -1.11 24.42
N THR A 636 7.75 -2.04 23.71
CA THR A 636 6.47 -1.77 23.03
C THR A 636 5.37 -1.46 24.05
N ILE A 637 4.64 -0.39 23.78
CA ILE A 637 3.35 -0.06 24.38
C ILE A 637 2.31 -0.36 23.31
N LEU A 638 1.64 -1.51 23.41
CA LEU A 638 0.69 -1.99 22.40
C LEU A 638 -0.74 -1.57 22.75
N PRO A 639 -1.36 -0.63 22.01
CA PRO A 639 -2.76 -0.29 22.21
C PRO A 639 -3.67 -1.38 21.68
N MET A 640 -4.56 -1.88 22.54
CA MET A 640 -5.54 -2.90 22.20
C MET A 640 -6.95 -2.44 22.59
N GLY A 641 -7.86 -2.51 21.63
CA GLY A 641 -9.29 -2.24 21.87
C GLY A 641 -10.05 -3.49 22.30
N PRO A 642 -11.34 -3.33 22.63
CA PRO A 642 -12.25 -4.46 22.81
C PRO A 642 -12.49 -5.20 21.48
N VAL A 643 -13.01 -6.42 21.58
CA VAL A 643 -13.53 -7.14 20.42
C VAL A 643 -14.77 -6.40 19.90
N LYS A 644 -14.81 -6.16 18.61
CA LYS A 644 -15.87 -5.40 17.93
C LYS A 644 -16.39 -6.19 16.73
N GLN A 645 -17.63 -5.94 16.34
CA GLN A 645 -18.25 -6.56 15.15
C GLN A 645 -17.97 -5.72 13.87
N TYR A 646 -17.68 -4.45 14.03
CA TYR A 646 -17.27 -3.53 12.96
C TYR A 646 -16.38 -2.43 13.55
N ALA A 647 -15.52 -1.83 12.74
CA ALA A 647 -14.44 -0.95 13.22
C ALA A 647 -14.92 0.27 14.03
N GLN A 648 -16.09 0.82 13.67
CA GLN A 648 -16.68 2.00 14.32
C GLN A 648 -17.63 1.67 15.48
N GLU A 649 -17.76 0.39 15.84
CA GLU A 649 -18.59 0.01 17.00
C GLU A 649 -18.08 0.69 18.27
N THR A 650 -19.02 1.28 19.01
CA THR A 650 -18.73 1.87 20.31
C THR A 650 -18.79 0.80 21.40
N SER A 651 -17.84 0.81 22.31
CA SER A 651 -17.78 -0.09 23.44
C SER A 651 -17.60 0.68 24.74
N SER A 652 -18.15 0.17 25.84
CA SER A 652 -17.89 0.67 27.20
C SER A 652 -16.62 0.06 27.83
N GLU A 653 -16.04 -0.94 27.18
CA GLU A 653 -14.80 -1.56 27.64
C GLU A 653 -13.60 -0.61 27.42
N PRO A 654 -12.61 -0.63 28.33
CA PRO A 654 -11.47 0.25 28.22
C PRO A 654 -10.53 -0.13 27.07
N LEU A 655 -9.80 0.86 26.57
CA LEU A 655 -8.60 0.63 25.77
C LEU A 655 -7.48 0.14 26.68
N ILE A 656 -6.80 -0.91 26.28
CA ILE A 656 -5.67 -1.49 27.00
C ILE A 656 -4.36 -1.00 26.37
N LEU A 657 -3.47 -0.45 27.19
CA LEU A 657 -2.08 -0.22 26.82
C LEU A 657 -1.25 -1.36 27.43
N ARG A 658 -0.93 -2.36 26.62
CA ARG A 658 -0.11 -3.50 27.04
C ARG A 658 1.36 -3.21 26.84
N ILE A 659 2.13 -3.18 27.92
CA ILE A 659 3.57 -2.90 27.92
C ILE A 659 4.34 -4.22 27.88
N TYR A 660 5.33 -4.29 26.99
CA TYR A 660 6.28 -5.39 26.86
C TYR A 660 7.65 -4.94 27.39
N PRO A 661 7.98 -5.19 28.66
CA PRO A 661 9.19 -4.67 29.28
C PRO A 661 10.48 -5.22 28.68
N GLY A 662 11.61 -4.57 29.03
CA GLY A 662 12.96 -4.97 28.63
C GLY A 662 13.72 -3.88 27.90
N ALA A 663 13.04 -2.78 27.55
CA ALA A 663 13.64 -1.55 27.01
C ALA A 663 12.69 -0.37 27.25
N ASP A 664 13.22 0.84 27.19
CA ASP A 664 12.41 2.05 27.06
C ASP A 664 11.68 2.07 25.72
N GLY A 665 10.53 2.71 25.67
CA GLY A 665 9.74 2.76 24.45
C GLY A 665 8.78 3.93 24.35
N THR A 666 8.37 4.21 23.11
CA THR A 666 7.39 5.24 22.81
C THR A 666 6.39 4.72 21.80
N THR A 667 5.15 5.17 21.88
CA THR A 667 4.13 4.94 20.85
C THR A 667 3.22 6.14 20.76
N SER A 668 2.64 6.38 19.59
CA SER A 668 1.60 7.38 19.40
C SER A 668 0.26 6.68 19.32
N LEU A 669 -0.71 7.11 20.10
CA LEU A 669 -2.08 6.61 20.06
C LEU A 669 -2.94 7.64 19.34
N TYR A 670 -3.43 7.31 18.15
CA TYR A 670 -4.23 8.19 17.29
C TYR A 670 -5.69 7.76 17.22
N GLN A 671 -6.58 8.73 17.13
CA GLN A 671 -8.00 8.54 16.92
C GLN A 671 -8.62 9.78 16.26
N ASP A 672 -9.49 9.58 15.29
CA ASP A 672 -10.39 10.58 14.72
C ASP A 672 -11.81 9.99 14.57
N ASP A 673 -12.66 10.56 13.72
CA ASP A 673 -14.01 10.01 13.49
C ASP A 673 -14.02 8.76 12.59
N GLY A 674 -12.89 8.43 11.97
CA GLY A 674 -12.73 7.27 11.09
C GLY A 674 -13.41 7.37 9.73
N ILE A 675 -14.05 8.51 9.38
CA ILE A 675 -14.85 8.65 8.17
C ILE A 675 -14.52 9.93 7.38
N SER A 676 -14.42 11.06 8.08
CA SER A 676 -14.38 12.37 7.42
C SER A 676 -12.98 12.94 7.34
N PHE A 677 -12.85 14.05 6.60
CA PHE A 677 -11.65 14.88 6.58
C PHE A 677 -11.55 15.87 7.76
N ALA A 678 -12.39 15.73 8.78
CA ALA A 678 -12.40 16.64 9.94
C ALA A 678 -11.08 16.65 10.72
N TYR A 679 -10.29 15.55 10.64
CA TYR A 679 -8.96 15.47 11.23
C TYR A 679 -8.02 16.58 10.71
N GLN A 680 -8.16 17.02 9.45
CA GLN A 680 -7.38 18.12 8.86
C GLN A 680 -7.69 19.47 9.53
N LYS A 681 -8.82 19.57 10.22
CA LYS A 681 -9.27 20.74 10.99
C LYS A 681 -9.00 20.59 12.51
N GLY A 682 -8.18 19.60 12.87
CA GLY A 682 -7.82 19.30 14.26
C GLY A 682 -8.81 18.40 15.00
N GLN A 683 -9.82 17.82 14.33
CA GLN A 683 -10.77 16.88 14.96
C GLN A 683 -10.13 15.49 15.07
N PHE A 684 -9.07 15.40 15.85
CA PHE A 684 -8.38 14.17 16.19
C PHE A 684 -7.90 14.21 17.66
N SER A 685 -7.60 13.06 18.20
CA SER A 685 -6.84 12.85 19.44
C SER A 685 -5.55 12.15 19.09
N ARG A 686 -4.41 12.70 19.53
CA ARG A 686 -3.11 12.03 19.48
C ARG A 686 -2.48 12.07 20.86
N ILE A 687 -2.09 10.93 21.40
CA ILE A 687 -1.50 10.80 22.71
C ILE A 687 -0.13 10.14 22.57
N ALA A 688 0.93 10.86 22.91
CA ALA A 688 2.25 10.29 23.07
C ALA A 688 2.31 9.46 24.35
N CYS A 689 2.64 8.18 24.22
CA CYS A 689 2.82 7.26 25.33
C CYS A 689 4.32 6.93 25.43
N THR A 690 4.91 7.08 26.62
CA THR A 690 6.34 6.82 26.86
C THR A 690 6.48 5.86 28.03
N TRP A 691 7.23 4.78 27.84
CA TRP A 691 7.59 3.81 28.86
C TRP A 691 9.04 3.98 29.26
N ASN A 692 9.28 4.18 30.57
CA ASN A 692 10.60 4.08 31.18
C ASN A 692 10.71 2.72 31.85
N ASP A 693 11.50 1.83 31.29
CA ASP A 693 11.58 0.43 31.75
C ASP A 693 12.24 0.30 33.10
N ARG A 694 13.27 1.10 33.40
CA ARG A 694 13.99 1.08 34.66
C ARG A 694 13.12 1.57 35.79
N GLU A 695 12.37 2.66 35.58
CA GLU A 695 11.52 3.25 36.61
C GLU A 695 10.13 2.62 36.64
N ARG A 696 9.79 1.78 35.68
CA ARG A 696 8.47 1.16 35.54
C ARG A 696 7.34 2.20 35.46
N ILE A 697 7.60 3.30 34.77
CA ILE A 697 6.66 4.41 34.63
C ILE A 697 6.17 4.52 33.19
N LEU A 698 4.84 4.50 33.02
CA LEU A 698 4.17 4.86 31.79
C LEU A 698 3.67 6.30 31.91
N THR A 699 4.02 7.14 30.93
CA THR A 699 3.58 8.53 30.82
C THR A 699 2.81 8.74 29.54
N LEU A 700 1.67 9.43 29.63
CA LEU A 700 0.81 9.83 28.52
C LEU A 700 0.79 11.35 28.42
N LYS A 701 0.88 11.88 27.19
CA LYS A 701 0.79 13.30 26.91
C LYS A 701 -0.01 13.54 25.63
N ALA A 702 -1.12 14.25 25.75
CA ALA A 702 -1.96 14.61 24.60
C ALA A 702 -1.31 15.69 23.73
N ASP A 703 -1.49 15.57 22.41
CA ASP A 703 -1.14 16.59 21.44
C ASP A 703 -2.08 17.80 21.61
N PRO A 704 -1.56 19.00 21.85
CA PRO A 704 -2.40 20.20 22.04
C PRO A 704 -3.14 20.65 20.77
N LEU A 705 -2.73 20.15 19.58
CA LEU A 705 -3.40 20.43 18.31
C LEU A 705 -4.68 19.59 18.13
N GLY A 706 -4.80 18.48 18.86
CA GLY A 706 -5.99 17.63 18.81
C GLY A 706 -7.13 18.21 19.62
N LYS A 707 -8.30 18.35 18.98
CA LYS A 707 -9.53 18.90 19.58
C LYS A 707 -10.55 17.85 19.97
N LEU A 708 -10.34 16.60 19.52
CA LEU A 708 -11.22 15.49 19.86
C LEU A 708 -10.88 14.98 21.26
N LEU A 709 -11.87 14.99 22.15
CA LEU A 709 -11.72 14.38 23.47
C LEU A 709 -11.96 12.87 23.36
N ARG A 710 -10.98 12.10 23.75
CA ARG A 710 -11.12 10.64 23.85
C ARG A 710 -12.12 10.31 24.97
N ARG A 711 -13.09 9.45 24.66
CA ARG A 711 -14.16 9.06 25.60
C ARG A 711 -13.92 7.70 26.26
N GLU A 712 -13.11 6.85 25.64
CA GLU A 712 -12.81 5.54 26.19
C GLU A 712 -11.90 5.65 27.42
N ALA A 713 -12.20 4.84 28.44
CA ALA A 713 -11.30 4.64 29.56
C ALA A 713 -10.01 3.95 29.07
N ILE A 714 -8.89 4.31 29.69
CA ILE A 714 -7.60 3.69 29.39
C ILE A 714 -7.13 2.92 30.62
N VAL A 715 -6.67 1.68 30.41
CA VAL A 715 -5.98 0.90 31.43
C VAL A 715 -4.61 0.50 30.90
N ALA A 716 -3.64 0.36 31.81
CA ALA A 716 -2.31 -0.16 31.47
C ALA A 716 -2.08 -1.51 32.15
N GLU A 717 -1.42 -2.41 31.44
CA GLU A 717 -1.02 -3.72 31.95
C GLU A 717 0.39 -4.08 31.48
N ILE A 718 1.04 -4.98 32.22
CA ILE A 718 2.35 -5.54 31.85
C ILE A 718 2.12 -6.92 31.22
N ALA A 719 2.68 -7.17 30.06
CA ALA A 719 2.64 -8.49 29.42
C ALA A 719 3.18 -9.58 30.36
N GLY A 720 2.42 -10.69 30.45
CA GLY A 720 2.78 -11.81 31.36
C GLY A 720 2.55 -11.56 32.83
N THR A 721 2.00 -10.41 33.22
CA THR A 721 1.70 -10.09 34.63
C THR A 721 0.19 -9.90 34.79
N PRO A 722 -0.48 -10.60 35.73
CA PRO A 722 -1.91 -10.40 35.94
C PRO A 722 -2.25 -9.00 36.48
N GLY A 723 -3.37 -8.46 36.01
CA GLY A 723 -3.95 -7.22 36.49
C GLY A 723 -3.64 -6.02 35.62
N SER A 724 -4.56 -5.06 35.60
CA SER A 724 -4.44 -3.79 34.90
C SER A 724 -4.68 -2.63 35.86
N LYS A 725 -4.10 -1.47 35.55
CA LYS A 725 -4.25 -0.25 36.37
C LYS A 725 -4.95 0.83 35.50
N PRO A 726 -5.98 1.50 36.04
CA PRO A 726 -6.66 2.57 35.31
C PRO A 726 -5.77 3.81 35.19
N LEU A 727 -5.89 4.48 34.06
CA LEU A 727 -5.22 5.74 33.73
C LEU A 727 -6.24 6.84 33.56
N THR A 728 -6.09 7.93 34.31
CA THR A 728 -6.93 9.13 34.18
C THR A 728 -6.07 10.29 33.70
N MET A 729 -6.46 10.88 32.58
CA MET A 729 -5.79 12.06 32.04
C MET A 729 -6.24 13.32 32.79
N HIS A 730 -5.29 14.08 33.32
CA HIS A 730 -5.52 15.40 33.92
C HIS A 730 -4.78 16.47 33.12
N ASN A 731 -5.49 17.48 32.64
CA ASN A 731 -4.90 18.55 31.82
C ASN A 731 -4.06 18.03 30.63
N GLY A 732 -4.53 16.95 29.97
CA GLY A 732 -3.86 16.36 28.82
C GLY A 732 -2.65 15.50 29.16
N ALA A 733 -2.42 15.13 30.41
CA ALA A 733 -1.31 14.24 30.82
C ALA A 733 -1.75 13.20 31.86
N ALA A 734 -1.07 12.05 31.87
CA ALA A 734 -1.18 11.04 32.91
C ALA A 734 0.19 10.38 33.14
N SER A 735 0.42 9.87 34.34
CA SER A 735 1.59 9.05 34.66
C SER A 735 1.21 7.97 35.67
N ILE A 736 1.73 6.76 35.50
CA ILE A 736 1.45 5.65 36.39
C ILE A 736 2.69 4.75 36.53
N HIS A 737 2.94 4.30 37.75
CA HIS A 737 3.94 3.27 38.06
C HIS A 737 3.28 1.88 37.97
N LEU A 738 3.81 0.98 37.12
CA LEU A 738 3.29 -0.37 36.89
C LEU A 738 4.12 -1.47 37.54
#